data_3c042f8fefbaf098b5e2606452051b0c
#
_entry.id   3c042f8fefbaf098b5e2606452051b0c
#
_cell.length_a   1.000
_cell.length_b   1.000
_cell.length_c   1.000
_cell.angle_alpha   90.00
_cell.angle_beta   90.00
_cell.angle_gamma   90.00
#
_symmetry.space_group_name_H-M   'P 1'
#
loop_
_entity.id
_entity.type
_entity.pdbx_description
1 polymer ?
#
loop_
_entity_poly.entity_id
_entity_poly.type
_entity_poly.pdbx_seq_one_letter_code
_entity_poly.pdbx_strand_id
1 'polypeptide(L)'
;MKELVAKLNQYAKEYYTKDNPSVSDAEYDKLYRELVALEAEHPELVQADSPTHRVGGLVLDGFEKYQHEYPLYSLQDAFSREELDTFDKRVKDEFPNADYMAELKIDGLSISLTYVNGILQVGATRGDGSVGENITENVKRISDIPLKLDQPLNITVRGECYLPRAEFERINTQRQENGEAEFANPRNAAAGTLRQLDTKVVAERRLATFLYQEASPTERLTQNDVLNEVTELGFSVNPRRIVTSSMDEIWDFIQAVGQDRDHLAYDIDGVVIKVNSLVMQEELGFTVKAPRWAIAYKFPAEEKEAELLSVDWQVGRTGVVTPTANLTPVQLAGTTVSRATLHNVDYIAEKDIRIGDTVIVYKAGDIIPAVLRVVESKRTTQEPMEVPTQCPSCGSGLLHFEDEVALRCINPSCPAQIKEGLIHFASRDAMNIAGMGPSVVEKLFQAELVKDVADIYGLNSQDFLQLEGFKEKSAEKLYAAIQTSKENSAEKLLFGLGIRHVGAKVSKQLLEAFETIKDLASADVEAIAAVDGLGEVIAKSIQRYFVKEEVKVLLKELESYGINMVYLGQKVADNAILSGKTVVLTGKLEHLKRSEAKAKLEALGAKVTGSVSKKTDLVVAGSDAGSKLEKAQSLGIDVVDEAWLLNL
;
A
#
# COMPACT_ATOMS: atom_id res chain seq x y z
N MET A 1 -42.20 -5.39 -2.31
CA MET A 1 -40.73 -5.48 -2.23
C MET A 1 -40.03 -4.11 -2.30
N LYS A 2 -40.12 -3.31 -3.40
CA LYS A 2 -39.41 -1.99 -3.50
C LYS A 2 -39.69 -1.03 -2.33
N GLU A 3 -40.93 -0.88 -1.94
CA GLU A 3 -41.32 -0.03 -0.80
C GLU A 3 -40.73 -0.53 0.53
N LEU A 4 -40.65 -1.85 0.70
CA LEU A 4 -40.11 -2.47 1.90
C LEU A 4 -38.62 -2.32 1.98
N VAL A 5 -37.89 -2.47 0.85
CA VAL A 5 -36.45 -2.19 0.75
C VAL A 5 -36.16 -0.72 1.08
N ALA A 6 -36.87 0.22 0.48
CA ALA A 6 -36.71 1.66 0.74
C ALA A 6 -36.95 2.00 2.22
N LYS A 7 -38.01 1.44 2.83
CA LYS A 7 -38.34 1.66 4.23
C LYS A 7 -37.31 1.11 5.19
N LEU A 8 -36.81 -0.10 4.95
CA LEU A 8 -35.76 -0.72 5.77
C LEU A 8 -34.40 -0.01 5.64
N ASN A 9 -34.07 0.46 4.45
CA ASN A 9 -32.84 1.27 4.26
C ASN A 9 -32.94 2.63 4.97
N GLN A 10 -34.12 3.26 4.99
CA GLN A 10 -34.36 4.48 5.76
C GLN A 10 -34.17 4.24 7.26
N TYR A 11 -34.77 3.19 7.81
CA TYR A 11 -34.63 2.84 9.23
C TYR A 11 -33.20 2.51 9.61
N ALA A 12 -32.48 1.80 8.75
CA ALA A 12 -31.05 1.54 8.95
C ALA A 12 -30.22 2.84 8.98
N LYS A 13 -30.53 3.81 8.12
CA LYS A 13 -29.88 5.14 8.11
C LYS A 13 -30.19 5.93 9.38
N GLU A 14 -31.43 5.89 9.85
CA GLU A 14 -31.84 6.54 11.11
C GLU A 14 -31.14 5.94 12.32
N TYR A 15 -30.98 4.62 12.35
CA TYR A 15 -30.32 3.89 13.44
C TYR A 15 -28.79 4.10 13.42
N TYR A 16 -28.13 3.76 12.28
CA TYR A 16 -26.66 3.70 12.21
C TYR A 16 -25.97 5.04 11.92
N THR A 17 -26.67 5.97 11.24
CA THR A 17 -26.05 7.23 10.80
C THR A 17 -26.53 8.44 11.60
N LYS A 18 -27.81 8.47 11.99
CA LYS A 18 -28.41 9.63 12.67
C LYS A 18 -28.57 9.43 14.17
N ASP A 19 -28.29 8.23 14.68
CA ASP A 19 -28.49 7.85 16.09
C ASP A 19 -29.86 8.25 16.65
N ASN A 20 -30.89 8.19 15.79
CA ASN A 20 -32.26 8.59 16.10
C ASN A 20 -33.28 7.64 15.41
N PRO A 21 -33.41 6.39 15.90
CA PRO A 21 -34.30 5.39 15.30
C PRO A 21 -35.78 5.78 15.46
N SER A 22 -36.54 5.72 14.37
CA SER A 22 -37.99 5.96 14.36
C SER A 22 -38.82 4.72 14.64
N VAL A 23 -38.19 3.53 14.69
CA VAL A 23 -38.86 2.24 14.96
C VAL A 23 -38.09 1.41 15.96
N SER A 24 -38.74 0.47 16.62
CA SER A 24 -38.12 -0.50 17.50
C SER A 24 -37.39 -1.60 16.72
N ASP A 25 -36.37 -2.22 17.33
CA ASP A 25 -35.66 -3.36 16.74
C ASP A 25 -36.59 -4.49 16.34
N ALA A 26 -37.61 -4.76 17.18
CA ALA A 26 -38.61 -5.81 16.92
C ALA A 26 -39.45 -5.53 15.67
N GLU A 27 -39.77 -4.26 15.40
CA GLU A 27 -40.52 -3.86 14.19
C GLU A 27 -39.63 -3.90 12.96
N TYR A 28 -38.37 -3.46 13.07
CA TYR A 28 -37.37 -3.62 12.01
C TYR A 28 -37.17 -5.09 11.64
N ASP A 29 -36.97 -5.97 12.60
CA ASP A 29 -36.80 -7.40 12.41
C ASP A 29 -38.00 -8.09 11.76
N LYS A 30 -39.21 -7.63 12.09
CA LYS A 30 -40.45 -8.15 11.47
C LYS A 30 -40.48 -7.81 9.98
N LEU A 31 -40.25 -6.55 9.62
CA LEU A 31 -40.24 -6.10 8.22
C LEU A 31 -39.08 -6.72 7.44
N TYR A 32 -37.95 -6.92 8.10
CA TYR A 32 -36.80 -7.59 7.50
C TYR A 32 -37.10 -9.04 7.12
N ARG A 33 -37.74 -9.83 8.01
CA ARG A 33 -38.15 -11.21 7.72
C ARG A 33 -39.20 -11.28 6.59
N GLU A 34 -40.09 -10.30 6.53
CA GLU A 34 -41.05 -10.19 5.42
C GLU A 34 -40.34 -9.97 4.09
N LEU A 35 -39.29 -9.10 4.06
CA LEU A 35 -38.47 -8.88 2.87
C LEU A 35 -37.74 -10.15 2.44
N VAL A 36 -37.10 -10.86 3.39
CA VAL A 36 -36.38 -12.12 3.12
C VAL A 36 -37.33 -13.16 2.48
N ALA A 37 -38.55 -13.29 3.00
CA ALA A 37 -39.53 -14.22 2.43
C ALA A 37 -39.96 -13.83 1.00
N LEU A 38 -40.20 -12.54 0.75
CA LEU A 38 -40.57 -12.05 -0.59
C LEU A 38 -39.42 -12.20 -1.60
N GLU A 39 -38.18 -12.02 -1.18
CA GLU A 39 -37.02 -12.21 -2.05
C GLU A 39 -36.74 -13.69 -2.35
N ALA A 40 -37.04 -14.58 -1.40
CA ALA A 40 -36.98 -16.03 -1.64
C ALA A 40 -38.03 -16.53 -2.62
N GLU A 41 -39.23 -15.93 -2.60
CA GLU A 41 -40.32 -16.24 -3.54
C GLU A 41 -40.10 -15.63 -4.93
N HIS A 42 -39.39 -14.48 -5.01
CA HIS A 42 -39.18 -13.70 -6.23
C HIS A 42 -37.73 -13.28 -6.41
N PRO A 43 -36.80 -14.22 -6.64
CA PRO A 43 -35.38 -13.92 -6.75
C PRO A 43 -35.03 -12.92 -7.88
N GLU A 44 -35.82 -12.92 -8.96
CA GLU A 44 -35.69 -12.03 -10.11
C GLU A 44 -36.00 -10.55 -9.80
N LEU A 45 -36.66 -10.28 -8.67
CA LEU A 45 -37.06 -8.92 -8.24
C LEU A 45 -36.19 -8.37 -7.12
N VAL A 46 -35.14 -9.10 -6.71
CA VAL A 46 -34.19 -8.65 -5.67
C VAL A 46 -33.45 -7.40 -6.15
N GLN A 47 -33.44 -6.36 -5.30
CA GLN A 47 -32.80 -5.09 -5.62
C GLN A 47 -31.34 -5.06 -5.16
N ALA A 48 -30.49 -4.39 -5.93
CA ALA A 48 -29.07 -4.26 -5.61
C ALA A 48 -28.79 -3.56 -4.27
N ASP A 49 -29.75 -2.72 -3.82
CA ASP A 49 -29.71 -1.99 -2.56
C ASP A 49 -30.51 -2.66 -1.44
N SER A 50 -30.90 -3.93 -1.59
CA SER A 50 -31.63 -4.65 -0.54
C SER A 50 -30.78 -4.81 0.73
N PRO A 51 -31.36 -4.49 1.92
CA PRO A 51 -30.68 -4.70 3.20
C PRO A 51 -30.41 -6.19 3.50
N THR A 52 -31.06 -7.12 2.80
CA THR A 52 -30.80 -8.56 2.95
C THR A 52 -29.40 -8.96 2.48
N HIS A 53 -28.78 -8.18 1.60
CA HIS A 53 -27.37 -8.35 1.24
C HIS A 53 -26.41 -8.18 2.43
N ARG A 54 -26.83 -7.54 3.54
CA ARG A 54 -26.02 -7.34 4.74
C ARG A 54 -25.95 -8.58 5.65
N VAL A 55 -26.97 -9.45 5.62
CA VAL A 55 -27.12 -10.56 6.61
C VAL A 55 -26.88 -11.94 5.99
N GLY A 56 -26.98 -12.12 4.68
CA GLY A 56 -26.66 -13.37 4.01
C GLY A 56 -25.14 -13.66 3.98
N GLY A 57 -24.72 -14.89 4.18
CA GLY A 57 -23.32 -15.31 3.99
C GLY A 57 -23.07 -15.72 2.54
N LEU A 58 -22.01 -15.20 1.94
CA LEU A 58 -21.47 -15.63 0.66
C LEU A 58 -20.02 -16.09 0.89
N VAL A 59 -19.68 -17.29 0.45
CA VAL A 59 -18.30 -17.78 0.43
C VAL A 59 -17.72 -17.44 -0.94
N LEU A 60 -16.69 -16.63 -0.95
CA LEU A 60 -15.99 -16.20 -2.16
C LEU A 60 -14.86 -17.17 -2.50
N ASP A 61 -14.60 -17.39 -3.79
CA ASP A 61 -13.46 -18.20 -4.24
C ASP A 61 -12.11 -17.46 -4.13
N GLY A 62 -12.16 -16.11 -4.06
CA GLY A 62 -11.01 -15.21 -3.95
C GLY A 62 -11.41 -13.77 -4.19
N PHE A 63 -10.41 -12.89 -4.29
CA PHE A 63 -10.61 -11.48 -4.59
C PHE A 63 -10.00 -11.15 -5.95
N GLU A 64 -10.83 -10.64 -6.85
CA GLU A 64 -10.37 -10.12 -8.13
C GLU A 64 -9.54 -8.84 -7.94
N LYS A 65 -8.63 -8.58 -8.87
CA LYS A 65 -7.90 -7.32 -8.89
C LYS A 65 -8.79 -6.21 -9.43
N TYR A 66 -8.70 -5.04 -8.81
CA TYR A 66 -9.40 -3.84 -9.22
C TYR A 66 -8.42 -2.72 -9.53
N GLN A 67 -8.45 -2.22 -10.78
CA GLN A 67 -7.67 -1.06 -11.19
C GLN A 67 -8.39 0.21 -10.73
N HIS A 68 -7.73 1.00 -9.88
CA HIS A 68 -8.29 2.27 -9.43
C HIS A 68 -8.32 3.31 -10.56
N GLU A 69 -9.47 3.92 -10.78
CA GLU A 69 -9.60 5.05 -11.71
C GLU A 69 -8.78 6.27 -11.24
N TYR A 70 -8.79 6.51 -9.93
CA TYR A 70 -8.00 7.56 -9.29
C TYR A 70 -6.92 6.89 -8.42
N PRO A 71 -5.61 7.18 -8.62
CA PRO A 71 -4.54 6.59 -7.79
C PRO A 71 -4.64 6.98 -6.33
N LEU A 72 -4.27 6.05 -5.41
CA LEU A 72 -4.15 6.30 -3.98
C LEU A 72 -2.68 6.55 -3.62
N TYR A 73 -2.41 7.66 -2.97
CA TYR A 73 -1.07 8.02 -2.54
C TYR A 73 -0.87 7.78 -1.05
N SER A 74 0.36 7.51 -0.65
CA SER A 74 0.76 7.58 0.76
C SER A 74 0.93 9.03 1.16
N LEU A 75 0.85 9.33 2.46
CA LEU A 75 1.18 10.66 2.99
C LEU A 75 2.67 10.70 3.36
N GLN A 76 3.24 11.91 3.36
CA GLN A 76 4.53 12.16 3.98
C GLN A 76 4.33 12.22 5.49
N ASP A 77 5.16 11.53 6.28
CA ASP A 77 5.10 11.58 7.73
C ASP A 77 5.90 12.77 8.28
N ALA A 78 5.44 13.32 9.41
CA ALA A 78 6.14 14.27 10.26
C ALA A 78 6.09 13.79 11.71
N PHE A 79 7.17 13.99 12.44
CA PHE A 79 7.33 13.53 13.83
C PHE A 79 7.63 14.68 14.80
N SER A 80 7.78 15.90 14.30
CA SER A 80 8.07 17.07 15.11
C SER A 80 7.31 18.31 14.64
N ARG A 81 7.28 19.33 15.53
CA ARG A 81 6.72 20.63 15.18
C ARG A 81 7.51 21.33 14.06
N GLU A 82 8.83 21.21 14.08
CA GLU A 82 9.73 21.83 13.09
C GLU A 82 9.48 21.27 11.69
N GLU A 83 9.12 19.98 11.58
CA GLU A 83 8.76 19.37 10.30
C GLU A 83 7.42 19.91 9.78
N LEU A 84 6.45 20.15 10.67
CA LEU A 84 5.19 20.81 10.31
C LEU A 84 5.40 22.27 9.91
N ASP A 85 6.27 23.02 10.60
CA ASP A 85 6.63 24.39 10.24
C ASP A 85 7.33 24.45 8.86
N THR A 86 8.14 23.45 8.54
CA THR A 86 8.75 23.29 7.23
C THR A 86 7.72 23.05 6.12
N PHE A 87 6.71 22.22 6.42
CA PHE A 87 5.58 22.00 5.52
C PHE A 87 4.77 23.30 5.31
N ASP A 88 4.41 24.01 6.38
CA ASP A 88 3.68 25.27 6.35
C ASP A 88 4.42 26.34 5.51
N LYS A 89 5.72 26.49 5.77
CA LYS A 89 6.57 27.41 5.01
C LYS A 89 6.55 27.09 3.53
N ARG A 90 6.72 25.84 3.15
CA ARG A 90 6.70 25.41 1.74
C ARG A 90 5.37 25.73 1.06
N VAL A 91 4.24 25.54 1.77
CA VAL A 91 2.91 25.87 1.23
C VAL A 91 2.73 27.37 1.14
N LYS A 92 3.09 28.13 2.17
CA LYS A 92 2.91 29.59 2.24
C LYS A 92 3.88 30.36 1.33
N ASP A 93 5.01 29.77 0.95
CA ASP A 93 5.91 30.34 -0.07
C ASP A 93 5.21 30.42 -1.45
N GLU A 94 4.28 29.48 -1.74
CA GLU A 94 3.46 29.49 -2.96
C GLU A 94 2.10 30.18 -2.74
N PHE A 95 1.48 29.97 -1.56
CA PHE A 95 0.14 30.44 -1.19
C PHE A 95 0.13 31.11 0.19
N PRO A 96 0.49 32.38 0.31
CA PRO A 96 0.62 33.08 1.60
C PRO A 96 -0.63 33.05 2.50
N ASN A 97 -1.82 32.90 1.90
CA ASN A 97 -3.11 32.90 2.59
C ASN A 97 -3.69 31.48 2.74
N ALA A 98 -2.89 30.43 2.60
CA ALA A 98 -3.35 29.07 2.74
C ALA A 98 -3.90 28.80 4.15
N ASP A 99 -5.06 28.13 4.22
CA ASP A 99 -5.62 27.54 5.41
C ASP A 99 -5.53 26.00 5.30
N TYR A 100 -5.62 25.36 6.44
CA TYR A 100 -5.47 23.91 6.57
C TYR A 100 -6.68 23.29 7.26
N MET A 101 -7.02 22.09 6.85
CA MET A 101 -7.89 21.21 7.61
C MET A 101 -7.05 20.14 8.30
N ALA A 102 -7.16 20.03 9.62
CA ALA A 102 -6.54 18.96 10.41
C ALA A 102 -7.62 18.00 10.90
N GLU A 103 -7.39 16.71 10.70
CA GLU A 103 -8.31 15.61 11.05
C GLU A 103 -7.55 14.43 11.67
N LEU A 104 -8.26 13.55 12.39
CA LEU A 104 -7.65 12.38 13.00
C LEU A 104 -7.17 11.38 11.95
N LYS A 105 -5.97 10.86 12.14
CA LYS A 105 -5.43 9.75 11.36
C LYS A 105 -5.86 8.43 11.97
N ILE A 106 -6.92 7.86 11.42
CA ILE A 106 -7.50 6.60 11.89
C ILE A 106 -6.54 5.45 11.58
N ASP A 107 -6.34 4.56 12.54
CA ASP A 107 -5.51 3.36 12.36
C ASP A 107 -6.36 2.17 11.92
N GLY A 108 -6.46 1.98 10.62
CA GLY A 108 -7.29 0.96 9.97
C GLY A 108 -6.74 0.48 8.64
N LEU A 109 -7.63 0.18 7.72
CA LEU A 109 -7.34 -0.23 6.34
C LEU A 109 -8.03 0.71 5.36
N SER A 110 -7.27 1.34 4.48
CA SER A 110 -7.81 2.25 3.48
C SER A 110 -8.72 1.52 2.48
N ILE A 111 -9.89 2.08 2.24
CA ILE A 111 -10.88 1.60 1.28
C ILE A 111 -11.26 2.68 0.28
N SER A 112 -11.65 2.25 -0.91
CA SER A 112 -12.24 3.09 -1.96
C SER A 112 -13.61 2.53 -2.33
N LEU A 113 -14.64 3.38 -2.32
CA LEU A 113 -16.03 3.03 -2.61
C LEU A 113 -16.48 3.81 -3.84
N THR A 114 -16.88 3.11 -4.88
CA THR A 114 -17.36 3.70 -6.14
C THR A 114 -18.86 3.47 -6.29
N TYR A 115 -19.59 4.56 -6.45
CA TYR A 115 -21.03 4.57 -6.70
C TYR A 115 -21.31 5.01 -8.14
N VAL A 116 -22.27 4.34 -8.77
CA VAL A 116 -22.79 4.70 -10.09
C VAL A 116 -24.30 4.83 -9.99
N ASN A 117 -24.82 5.98 -10.42
CA ASN A 117 -26.24 6.31 -10.25
C ASN A 117 -26.72 6.16 -8.78
N GLY A 118 -25.86 6.50 -7.83
CA GLY A 118 -26.12 6.41 -6.40
C GLY A 118 -26.06 4.99 -5.82
N ILE A 119 -25.74 3.95 -6.59
CA ILE A 119 -25.67 2.56 -6.11
C ILE A 119 -24.21 2.14 -5.97
N LEU A 120 -23.86 1.52 -4.83
CA LEU A 120 -22.51 0.97 -4.59
C LEU A 120 -22.18 -0.12 -5.62
N GLN A 121 -21.24 0.16 -6.50
CA GLN A 121 -20.79 -0.77 -7.54
C GLN A 121 -19.53 -1.50 -7.13
N VAL A 122 -18.55 -0.79 -6.56
CA VAL A 122 -17.26 -1.37 -6.21
C VAL A 122 -16.80 -0.86 -4.84
N GLY A 123 -16.37 -1.80 -4.00
CA GLY A 123 -15.52 -1.55 -2.85
C GLY A 123 -14.16 -2.19 -3.09
N ALA A 124 -13.08 -1.44 -2.90
CA ALA A 124 -11.74 -1.94 -3.16
C ALA A 124 -10.75 -1.56 -2.06
N THR A 125 -9.75 -2.42 -1.80
CA THR A 125 -8.60 -2.08 -0.95
C THR A 125 -7.62 -1.17 -1.70
N ARG A 126 -6.75 -0.45 -0.98
CA ARG A 126 -5.72 0.40 -1.58
C ARG A 126 -4.79 -0.37 -2.52
N GLY A 127 -4.37 -1.59 -2.14
CA GLY A 127 -3.32 -2.32 -2.84
C GLY A 127 -2.00 -1.55 -2.90
N ASP A 128 -1.42 -1.44 -4.09
CA ASP A 128 -0.21 -0.65 -4.37
C ASP A 128 -0.51 0.84 -4.66
N GLY A 129 -1.78 1.23 -4.59
CA GLY A 129 -2.28 2.55 -4.93
C GLY A 129 -2.83 2.67 -6.35
N SER A 130 -2.45 1.78 -7.26
CA SER A 130 -3.00 1.69 -8.61
C SER A 130 -3.93 0.49 -8.76
N VAL A 131 -3.56 -0.65 -8.20
CA VAL A 131 -4.33 -1.90 -8.22
C VAL A 131 -4.60 -2.37 -6.81
N GLY A 132 -5.88 -2.54 -6.46
CA GLY A 132 -6.34 -3.12 -5.20
C GLY A 132 -7.02 -4.47 -5.38
N GLU A 133 -7.67 -4.95 -4.33
CA GLU A 133 -8.52 -6.13 -4.34
C GLU A 133 -9.99 -5.68 -4.31
N ASN A 134 -10.81 -6.27 -5.17
CA ASN A 134 -12.26 -6.05 -5.16
C ASN A 134 -12.87 -6.77 -3.95
N ILE A 135 -13.33 -5.99 -2.98
CA ILE A 135 -13.93 -6.46 -1.72
C ILE A 135 -15.40 -6.03 -1.61
N THR A 136 -16.07 -5.80 -2.73
CA THR A 136 -17.45 -5.26 -2.79
C THR A 136 -18.40 -6.04 -1.90
N GLU A 137 -18.39 -7.36 -1.96
CA GLU A 137 -19.29 -8.19 -1.15
C GLU A 137 -18.99 -8.09 0.35
N ASN A 138 -17.77 -7.81 0.74
CA ASN A 138 -17.37 -7.61 2.14
C ASN A 138 -17.81 -6.22 2.63
N VAL A 139 -17.57 -5.15 1.86
CA VAL A 139 -17.97 -3.79 2.26
C VAL A 139 -19.49 -3.63 2.33
N LYS A 140 -20.28 -4.38 1.55
CA LYS A 140 -21.73 -4.44 1.67
C LYS A 140 -22.22 -4.93 3.06
N ARG A 141 -21.36 -5.60 3.83
CA ARG A 141 -21.67 -6.10 5.19
C ARG A 141 -21.38 -5.07 6.28
N ILE A 142 -20.74 -3.96 5.93
CA ILE A 142 -20.42 -2.89 6.88
C ILE A 142 -21.64 -1.97 6.97
N SER A 143 -22.17 -1.83 8.18
CA SER A 143 -23.50 -1.21 8.41
C SER A 143 -23.55 0.29 8.11
N ASP A 144 -22.44 0.99 8.28
CA ASP A 144 -22.32 2.45 8.07
C ASP A 144 -21.97 2.84 6.62
N ILE A 145 -21.84 1.85 5.71
CA ILE A 145 -21.67 2.10 4.27
C ILE A 145 -23.04 2.05 3.60
N PRO A 146 -23.55 3.16 3.02
CA PRO A 146 -24.79 3.16 2.25
C PRO A 146 -24.70 2.25 1.02
N LEU A 147 -25.64 1.32 0.82
CA LEU A 147 -25.74 0.55 -0.43
C LEU A 147 -26.28 1.41 -1.57
N LYS A 148 -27.03 2.45 -1.22
CA LYS A 148 -27.60 3.42 -2.14
C LYS A 148 -27.61 4.81 -1.51
N LEU A 149 -27.17 5.79 -2.27
CA LEU A 149 -27.26 7.21 -1.92
C LEU A 149 -28.67 7.75 -2.25
N ASP A 150 -29.08 8.81 -1.55
CA ASP A 150 -30.35 9.48 -1.82
C ASP A 150 -30.40 10.17 -3.20
N GLN A 151 -29.21 10.49 -3.73
CA GLN A 151 -29.03 11.12 -5.04
C GLN A 151 -28.39 10.16 -6.05
N PRO A 152 -28.76 10.18 -7.34
CA PRO A 152 -28.18 9.31 -8.36
C PRO A 152 -26.81 9.83 -8.84
N LEU A 153 -25.84 9.90 -7.92
CA LEU A 153 -24.50 10.41 -8.19
C LEU A 153 -23.54 9.32 -8.69
N ASN A 154 -22.60 9.72 -9.52
CA ASN A 154 -21.40 8.95 -9.84
C ASN A 154 -20.26 9.54 -9.02
N ILE A 155 -19.86 8.84 -7.96
CA ILE A 155 -18.89 9.34 -6.99
C ILE A 155 -17.97 8.23 -6.52
N THR A 156 -16.70 8.55 -6.32
CA THR A 156 -15.73 7.69 -5.64
C THR A 156 -15.26 8.36 -4.36
N VAL A 157 -15.57 7.75 -3.22
CA VAL A 157 -15.15 8.22 -1.89
C VAL A 157 -14.14 7.29 -1.27
N ARG A 158 -13.28 7.82 -0.43
CA ARG A 158 -12.21 7.09 0.26
C ARG A 158 -12.28 7.30 1.75
N GLY A 159 -11.92 6.28 2.47
CA GLY A 159 -11.89 6.31 3.91
C GLY A 159 -11.03 5.22 4.51
N GLU A 160 -11.07 5.16 5.83
CA GLU A 160 -10.44 4.11 6.60
C GLU A 160 -11.51 3.20 7.19
N CYS A 161 -11.38 1.89 6.94
CA CYS A 161 -12.16 0.85 7.58
C CYS A 161 -11.40 0.39 8.83
N TYR A 162 -12.05 0.42 9.97
CA TYR A 162 -11.45 0.10 11.26
C TYR A 162 -12.33 -0.83 12.09
N LEU A 163 -11.77 -1.40 13.14
CA LEU A 163 -12.50 -2.17 14.13
C LEU A 163 -12.62 -1.33 15.42
N PRO A 164 -13.84 -1.00 15.88
CA PRO A 164 -14.03 -0.34 17.17
C PRO A 164 -13.40 -1.12 18.33
N ARG A 165 -12.82 -0.44 19.32
CA ARG A 165 -12.14 -1.08 20.47
C ARG A 165 -13.06 -2.06 21.21
N ALA A 166 -14.30 -1.70 21.45
CA ALA A 166 -15.27 -2.58 22.12
C ALA A 166 -15.51 -3.88 21.33
N GLU A 167 -15.57 -3.79 19.99
CA GLU A 167 -15.74 -4.98 19.14
C GLU A 167 -14.46 -5.82 19.09
N PHE A 168 -13.30 -5.21 19.11
CA PHE A 168 -12.01 -5.89 19.20
C PHE A 168 -11.89 -6.71 20.50
N GLU A 169 -12.25 -6.12 21.63
CA GLU A 169 -12.27 -6.80 22.92
C GLU A 169 -13.28 -7.97 22.92
N ARG A 170 -14.50 -7.73 22.41
CA ARG A 170 -15.52 -8.77 22.28
C ARG A 170 -15.04 -9.95 21.45
N ILE A 171 -14.42 -9.69 20.28
CA ILE A 171 -13.92 -10.74 19.41
C ILE A 171 -12.79 -11.52 20.06
N ASN A 172 -11.84 -10.85 20.72
CA ASN A 172 -10.74 -11.52 21.40
C ASN A 172 -11.21 -12.37 22.60
N THR A 173 -12.17 -11.88 23.37
CA THR A 173 -12.79 -12.70 24.44
C THR A 173 -13.41 -13.98 23.87
N GLN A 174 -14.17 -13.85 22.78
CA GLN A 174 -14.78 -15.01 22.11
C GLN A 174 -13.74 -16.00 21.55
N ARG A 175 -12.65 -15.50 20.97
CA ARG A 175 -11.54 -16.32 20.47
C ARG A 175 -10.84 -17.08 21.60
N GLN A 176 -10.61 -16.39 22.74
CA GLN A 176 -10.02 -17.01 23.92
C GLN A 176 -10.91 -18.14 24.48
N GLU A 177 -12.23 -17.92 24.55
CA GLU A 177 -13.21 -18.94 24.96
C GLU A 177 -13.19 -20.15 24.02
N ASN A 178 -12.98 -19.93 22.72
CA ASN A 178 -12.89 -20.99 21.71
C ASN A 178 -11.49 -21.64 21.62
N GLY A 179 -10.50 -21.20 22.40
CA GLY A 179 -9.12 -21.68 22.36
C GLY A 179 -8.36 -21.25 21.09
N GLU A 180 -8.80 -20.20 20.44
CA GLU A 180 -8.16 -19.62 19.25
C GLU A 180 -7.15 -18.52 19.65
N ALA A 181 -6.13 -18.29 18.82
CA ALA A 181 -5.21 -17.18 19.03
C ALA A 181 -5.92 -15.82 18.90
N GLU A 182 -5.69 -14.93 19.86
CA GLU A 182 -6.23 -13.56 19.83
C GLU A 182 -5.64 -12.72 18.68
N PHE A 183 -6.39 -11.74 18.24
CA PHE A 183 -5.86 -10.72 17.33
C PHE A 183 -4.91 -9.78 18.09
N ALA A 184 -3.81 -9.44 17.43
CA ALA A 184 -2.75 -8.63 18.04
C ALA A 184 -3.14 -7.16 18.25
N ASN A 185 -3.92 -6.57 17.32
CA ASN A 185 -4.41 -5.19 17.39
C ASN A 185 -5.66 -5.00 16.51
N PRO A 186 -6.44 -3.91 16.73
CA PRO A 186 -7.65 -3.62 15.99
C PRO A 186 -7.41 -3.47 14.47
N ARG A 187 -6.30 -2.85 14.04
CA ARG A 187 -5.95 -2.67 12.62
C ARG A 187 -5.78 -4.00 11.90
N ASN A 188 -4.97 -4.90 12.46
CA ASN A 188 -4.75 -6.23 11.86
C ASN A 188 -6.03 -7.06 11.86
N ALA A 189 -6.84 -6.95 12.90
CA ALA A 189 -8.15 -7.59 12.99
C ALA A 189 -9.10 -7.06 11.91
N ALA A 190 -9.15 -5.73 11.69
CA ALA A 190 -9.93 -5.11 10.63
C ALA A 190 -9.47 -5.57 9.23
N ALA A 191 -8.15 -5.51 8.96
CA ALA A 191 -7.57 -5.93 7.69
C ALA A 191 -7.83 -7.41 7.39
N GLY A 192 -7.64 -8.29 8.39
CA GLY A 192 -7.92 -9.72 8.27
C GLY A 192 -9.41 -10.02 8.10
N THR A 193 -10.28 -9.22 8.72
CA THR A 193 -11.74 -9.34 8.58
C THR A 193 -12.20 -8.92 7.19
N LEU A 194 -11.74 -7.77 6.71
CA LEU A 194 -12.16 -7.24 5.40
C LEU A 194 -11.74 -8.13 4.23
N ARG A 195 -10.77 -9.02 4.45
CA ARG A 195 -10.27 -10.01 3.47
C ARG A 195 -10.72 -11.44 3.76
N GLN A 196 -11.80 -11.62 4.54
CA GLN A 196 -12.41 -12.93 4.73
C GLN A 196 -13.17 -13.37 3.48
N LEU A 197 -13.04 -14.64 3.11
CA LEU A 197 -13.79 -15.21 1.99
C LEU A 197 -15.24 -15.49 2.37
N ASP A 198 -15.51 -15.79 3.64
CA ASP A 198 -16.87 -15.89 4.16
C ASP A 198 -17.35 -14.51 4.67
N THR A 199 -18.29 -13.93 3.95
CA THR A 199 -18.83 -12.60 4.27
C THR A 199 -19.67 -12.57 5.56
N LYS A 200 -20.10 -13.72 6.12
CA LYS A 200 -20.74 -13.76 7.46
C LYS A 200 -19.80 -13.28 8.54
N VAL A 201 -18.53 -13.70 8.45
CA VAL A 201 -17.50 -13.29 9.41
C VAL A 201 -17.31 -11.78 9.41
N VAL A 202 -17.44 -11.12 8.23
CA VAL A 202 -17.36 -9.67 8.13
C VAL A 202 -18.54 -9.00 8.84
N ALA A 203 -19.76 -9.49 8.62
CA ALA A 203 -20.98 -8.99 9.27
C ALA A 203 -20.92 -9.14 10.81
N GLU A 204 -20.45 -10.30 11.31
CA GLU A 204 -20.37 -10.61 12.74
C GLU A 204 -19.35 -9.75 13.48
N ARG A 205 -18.29 -9.29 12.80
CA ARG A 205 -17.20 -8.52 13.41
C ARG A 205 -17.42 -7.01 13.44
N ARG A 206 -18.52 -6.53 12.86
CA ARG A 206 -19.00 -5.14 12.97
C ARG A 206 -17.91 -4.10 12.73
N LEU A 207 -17.26 -4.15 11.56
CA LEU A 207 -16.36 -3.10 11.11
C LEU A 207 -17.11 -1.77 10.98
N ALA A 208 -16.38 -0.67 11.13
CA ALA A 208 -16.88 0.68 10.91
C ALA A 208 -15.95 1.47 9.97
N THR A 209 -16.42 2.61 9.45
CA THR A 209 -15.66 3.42 8.51
C THR A 209 -15.67 4.90 8.87
N PHE A 210 -14.59 5.59 8.51
CA PHE A 210 -14.58 7.05 8.42
C PHE A 210 -14.08 7.46 7.04
N LEU A 211 -14.95 8.15 6.28
CA LEU A 211 -14.59 8.67 4.97
C LEU A 211 -13.89 10.02 5.14
N TYR A 212 -12.81 10.23 4.38
CA TYR A 212 -11.96 11.42 4.52
C TYR A 212 -11.62 12.12 3.20
N GLN A 213 -12.13 11.61 2.07
CA GLN A 213 -11.85 12.18 0.75
C GLN A 213 -12.90 11.77 -0.27
N GLU A 214 -13.28 12.69 -1.14
CA GLU A 214 -13.82 12.40 -2.46
C GLU A 214 -12.66 12.33 -3.46
N ALA A 215 -12.59 11.26 -4.24
CA ALA A 215 -11.55 11.06 -5.24
C ALA A 215 -12.00 11.42 -6.65
N SER A 216 -13.31 11.38 -6.91
CA SER A 216 -13.91 11.85 -8.16
C SER A 216 -13.86 13.39 -8.23
N PRO A 217 -13.94 13.97 -9.44
CA PRO A 217 -14.04 15.43 -9.59
C PRO A 217 -15.26 15.98 -8.86
N THR A 218 -15.05 17.07 -8.10
CA THR A 218 -16.10 17.72 -7.31
C THR A 218 -16.17 19.21 -7.66
N GLU A 219 -17.37 19.81 -7.46
CA GLU A 219 -17.57 21.24 -7.58
C GLU A 219 -17.28 22.01 -6.28
N ARG A 220 -16.94 21.30 -5.21
CA ARG A 220 -16.61 21.91 -3.92
C ARG A 220 -15.28 22.66 -4.00
N LEU A 221 -15.14 23.71 -3.20
CA LEU A 221 -13.94 24.54 -3.19
C LEU A 221 -12.96 24.17 -2.10
N THR A 222 -13.44 23.56 -1.02
CA THR A 222 -12.61 23.21 0.14
C THR A 222 -12.77 21.76 0.54
N GLN A 223 -11.71 21.23 1.16
CA GLN A 223 -11.71 19.88 1.74
C GLN A 223 -12.79 19.72 2.81
N ASN A 224 -13.03 20.76 3.61
CA ASN A 224 -14.08 20.75 4.63
C ASN A 224 -15.49 20.67 4.02
N ASP A 225 -15.74 21.37 2.89
CA ASP A 225 -17.03 21.28 2.19
C ASP A 225 -17.25 19.88 1.60
N VAL A 226 -16.20 19.25 1.07
CA VAL A 226 -16.25 17.87 0.62
C VAL A 226 -16.67 16.94 1.75
N LEU A 227 -16.09 17.05 2.94
CA LEU A 227 -16.45 16.20 4.07
C LEU A 227 -17.87 16.47 4.59
N ASN A 228 -18.35 17.71 4.51
CA ASN A 228 -19.74 18.05 4.84
C ASN A 228 -20.70 17.36 3.85
N GLU A 229 -20.42 17.44 2.54
CA GLU A 229 -21.22 16.76 1.51
C GLU A 229 -21.21 15.24 1.68
N VAL A 230 -20.04 14.65 1.91
CA VAL A 230 -19.90 13.20 2.17
C VAL A 230 -20.75 12.80 3.39
N THR A 231 -20.84 13.64 4.42
CA THR A 231 -21.73 13.43 5.58
C THR A 231 -23.19 13.51 5.18
N GLU A 232 -23.58 14.51 4.37
CA GLU A 232 -24.97 14.68 3.88
C GLU A 232 -25.41 13.51 2.99
N LEU A 233 -24.49 12.89 2.26
CA LEU A 233 -24.74 11.69 1.46
C LEU A 233 -24.94 10.42 2.31
N GLY A 234 -24.77 10.52 3.63
CA GLY A 234 -25.02 9.43 4.58
C GLY A 234 -23.81 8.59 4.95
N PHE A 235 -22.59 9.05 4.64
CA PHE A 235 -21.36 8.40 5.09
C PHE A 235 -20.94 8.88 6.47
N SER A 236 -20.24 8.02 7.20
CA SER A 236 -19.60 8.39 8.46
C SER A 236 -18.31 9.18 8.18
N VAL A 237 -18.23 10.39 8.73
CA VAL A 237 -17.03 11.24 8.70
C VAL A 237 -16.62 11.54 10.13
N ASN A 238 -15.33 11.52 10.43
CA ASN A 238 -14.87 11.81 11.78
C ASN A 238 -15.20 13.28 12.15
N PRO A 239 -15.92 13.53 13.25
CA PRO A 239 -16.33 14.88 13.63
C PRO A 239 -15.17 15.71 14.21
N ARG A 240 -14.09 15.07 14.70
CA ARG A 240 -12.93 15.76 15.29
C ARG A 240 -12.01 16.27 14.19
N ARG A 241 -12.29 17.48 13.72
CA ARG A 241 -11.46 18.19 12.75
C ARG A 241 -11.51 19.71 13.03
N ILE A 242 -10.47 20.41 12.60
CA ILE A 242 -10.41 21.88 12.65
C ILE A 242 -9.99 22.43 11.29
N VAL A 243 -10.43 23.66 11.01
CA VAL A 243 -9.97 24.45 9.84
C VAL A 243 -9.35 25.73 10.37
N THR A 244 -8.09 25.99 10.05
CA THR A 244 -7.34 27.16 10.50
C THR A 244 -6.15 27.46 9.59
N SER A 245 -5.70 28.72 9.55
CA SER A 245 -4.44 29.12 8.93
C SER A 245 -3.25 29.14 9.91
N SER A 246 -3.51 28.86 11.20
CA SER A 246 -2.51 28.89 12.28
C SER A 246 -1.92 27.51 12.54
N MET A 247 -0.61 27.36 12.36
CA MET A 247 0.09 26.13 12.72
C MET A 247 0.16 25.93 14.25
N ASP A 248 0.04 27.01 15.03
CA ASP A 248 -0.05 26.91 16.49
C ASP A 248 -1.37 26.25 16.93
N GLU A 249 -2.50 26.65 16.33
CA GLU A 249 -3.79 26.00 16.62
C GLU A 249 -3.81 24.54 16.17
N ILE A 250 -3.15 24.20 15.05
CA ILE A 250 -2.99 22.82 14.62
C ILE A 250 -2.16 22.04 15.64
N TRP A 251 -1.09 22.63 16.16
CA TRP A 251 -0.27 21.99 17.19
C TRP A 251 -1.02 21.77 18.48
N ASP A 252 -1.81 22.75 18.93
CA ASP A 252 -2.67 22.63 20.10
C ASP A 252 -3.71 21.51 19.91
N PHE A 253 -4.30 21.41 18.72
CA PHE A 253 -5.19 20.31 18.36
C PHE A 253 -4.49 18.95 18.44
N ILE A 254 -3.27 18.83 17.89
CA ILE A 254 -2.46 17.61 17.96
C ILE A 254 -2.19 17.21 19.42
N GLN A 255 -1.80 18.17 20.27
CA GLN A 255 -1.53 17.90 21.69
C GLN A 255 -2.79 17.44 22.43
N ALA A 256 -3.92 18.11 22.20
CA ALA A 256 -5.19 17.75 22.81
C ALA A 256 -5.67 16.35 22.40
N VAL A 257 -5.55 16.03 21.09
CA VAL A 257 -5.87 14.69 20.56
C VAL A 257 -4.94 13.62 21.13
N GLY A 258 -3.64 13.93 21.25
CA GLY A 258 -2.66 13.01 21.83
C GLY A 258 -2.97 12.64 23.28
N GLN A 259 -3.44 13.61 24.09
CA GLN A 259 -3.85 13.38 25.49
C GLN A 259 -5.14 12.56 25.60
N ASP A 260 -6.08 12.72 24.65
CA ASP A 260 -7.37 12.04 24.67
C ASP A 260 -7.38 10.71 23.88
N ARG A 261 -6.26 10.34 23.29
CA ARG A 261 -6.11 9.18 22.39
C ARG A 261 -6.63 7.89 23.01
N ASP A 262 -6.35 7.64 24.29
CA ASP A 262 -6.71 6.40 24.97
C ASP A 262 -8.21 6.30 25.30
N HIS A 263 -8.93 7.42 25.26
CA HIS A 263 -10.37 7.48 25.52
C HIS A 263 -11.23 7.38 24.26
N LEU A 264 -10.60 7.33 23.05
CA LEU A 264 -11.32 7.15 21.80
C LEU A 264 -11.86 5.72 21.67
N ALA A 265 -13.03 5.59 21.04
CA ALA A 265 -13.63 4.29 20.73
C ALA A 265 -12.89 3.53 19.59
N TYR A 266 -11.89 4.14 18.98
CA TYR A 266 -11.07 3.63 17.87
C TYR A 266 -9.63 4.09 18.01
N ASP A 267 -8.73 3.39 17.33
CA ASP A 267 -7.31 3.72 17.35
C ASP A 267 -6.95 4.78 16.32
N ILE A 268 -6.00 5.62 16.68
CA ILE A 268 -5.40 6.64 15.81
C ILE A 268 -3.88 6.58 15.94
N ASP A 269 -3.18 6.85 14.83
CA ASP A 269 -1.72 6.89 14.79
C ASP A 269 -1.15 8.31 14.60
N GLY A 270 -2.03 9.32 14.48
CA GLY A 270 -1.62 10.70 14.30
C GLY A 270 -2.75 11.65 13.91
N VAL A 271 -2.37 12.75 13.26
CA VAL A 271 -3.25 13.78 12.72
C VAL A 271 -2.83 14.06 11.28
N VAL A 272 -3.77 14.10 10.35
CA VAL A 272 -3.52 14.48 8.95
C VAL A 272 -3.84 15.95 8.78
N ILE A 273 -2.89 16.70 8.23
CA ILE A 273 -3.03 18.12 7.89
C ILE A 273 -3.08 18.22 6.37
N LYS A 274 -4.13 18.83 5.84
CA LYS A 274 -4.35 19.05 4.40
C LYS A 274 -4.53 20.53 4.14
N VAL A 275 -3.99 21.05 3.04
CA VAL A 275 -4.40 22.37 2.54
C VAL A 275 -5.90 22.33 2.26
N ASN A 276 -6.67 23.25 2.81
CA ASN A 276 -8.13 23.20 2.76
C ASN A 276 -8.70 23.53 1.36
N SER A 277 -8.08 24.46 0.63
CA SER A 277 -8.48 24.81 -0.74
C SER A 277 -8.13 23.72 -1.74
N LEU A 278 -9.12 23.16 -2.45
CA LEU A 278 -8.90 22.13 -3.48
C LEU A 278 -8.16 22.66 -4.69
N VAL A 279 -8.34 23.93 -5.04
CA VAL A 279 -7.58 24.58 -6.11
C VAL A 279 -6.09 24.63 -5.76
N MET A 280 -5.74 25.01 -4.53
CA MET A 280 -4.35 25.02 -4.06
C MET A 280 -3.78 23.59 -3.97
N GLN A 281 -4.58 22.59 -3.60
CA GLN A 281 -4.16 21.18 -3.62
C GLN A 281 -3.75 20.75 -5.03
N GLU A 282 -4.56 21.10 -6.03
CA GLU A 282 -4.29 20.78 -7.42
C GLU A 282 -3.02 21.46 -7.93
N GLU A 283 -2.81 22.74 -7.58
CA GLU A 283 -1.63 23.50 -7.99
C GLU A 283 -0.34 23.00 -7.33
N LEU A 284 -0.37 22.66 -6.02
CA LEU A 284 0.74 22.05 -5.30
C LEU A 284 1.08 20.66 -5.85
N GLY A 285 0.07 19.91 -6.28
CA GLY A 285 0.22 18.62 -6.94
C GLY A 285 0.83 17.52 -6.07
N PHE A 286 1.55 16.61 -6.73
CA PHE A 286 2.05 15.39 -6.12
C PHE A 286 3.55 15.20 -6.39
N THR A 287 4.22 14.52 -5.50
CA THR A 287 5.49 13.85 -5.77
C THR A 287 5.21 12.44 -6.33
N VAL A 288 6.24 11.69 -6.67
CA VAL A 288 6.08 10.28 -7.08
C VAL A 288 5.38 9.43 -6.03
N LYS A 289 5.49 9.80 -4.74
CA LYS A 289 5.01 8.97 -3.61
C LYS A 289 3.88 9.58 -2.81
N ALA A 290 3.77 10.92 -2.76
CA ALA A 290 2.88 11.60 -1.82
C ALA A 290 2.35 12.93 -2.39
N PRO A 291 1.17 13.39 -1.95
CA PRO A 291 0.69 14.74 -2.23
C PRO A 291 1.60 15.78 -1.55
N ARG A 292 1.81 16.92 -2.23
CA ARG A 292 2.58 18.05 -1.66
C ARG A 292 1.76 18.92 -0.72
N TRP A 293 0.45 18.79 -0.78
CA TRP A 293 -0.54 19.58 -0.05
C TRP A 293 -1.03 18.90 1.24
N ALA A 294 -0.51 17.73 1.58
CA ALA A 294 -0.88 17.02 2.81
C ALA A 294 0.35 16.44 3.50
N ILE A 295 0.26 16.36 4.83
CA ILE A 295 1.26 15.74 5.69
C ILE A 295 0.55 15.03 6.87
N ALA A 296 1.11 13.92 7.33
CA ALA A 296 0.62 13.17 8.47
C ALA A 296 1.58 13.35 9.65
N TYR A 297 1.16 14.09 10.67
CA TYR A 297 1.87 14.08 11.95
C TYR A 297 1.61 12.76 12.67
N LYS A 298 2.66 12.06 13.04
CA LYS A 298 2.62 10.81 13.79
C LYS A 298 2.91 11.05 15.25
N PHE A 299 2.07 10.47 16.13
CA PHE A 299 2.36 10.51 17.56
C PHE A 299 3.68 9.78 17.86
N PRO A 300 4.39 10.18 18.92
CA PRO A 300 5.56 9.43 19.38
C PRO A 300 5.20 7.96 19.58
N ALA A 301 6.08 7.09 19.09
CA ALA A 301 5.92 5.66 19.25
C ALA A 301 5.95 5.30 20.75
N GLU A 302 5.16 4.31 21.13
CA GLU A 302 5.24 3.73 22.48
C GLU A 302 6.63 3.13 22.70
N GLU A 303 7.24 3.42 23.84
CA GLU A 303 8.54 2.90 24.26
C GLU A 303 8.36 1.95 25.44
N LYS A 304 9.02 0.79 25.40
CA LYS A 304 9.06 -0.18 26.51
C LYS A 304 10.45 -0.69 26.76
N GLU A 305 10.72 -1.01 28.00
CA GLU A 305 11.94 -1.68 28.41
C GLU A 305 11.85 -3.19 28.17
N ALA A 306 12.91 -3.78 27.63
CA ALA A 306 13.10 -5.22 27.50
C ALA A 306 14.57 -5.58 27.72
N GLU A 307 14.86 -6.79 28.16
CA GLU A 307 16.23 -7.30 28.27
C GLU A 307 16.66 -7.92 26.96
N LEU A 308 17.87 -7.59 26.49
CA LEU A 308 18.50 -8.18 25.32
C LEU A 308 19.13 -9.53 25.67
N LEU A 309 18.48 -10.62 25.30
CA LEU A 309 18.90 -11.98 25.64
C LEU A 309 19.99 -12.50 24.75
N SER A 310 19.89 -12.26 23.44
CA SER A 310 20.86 -12.69 22.42
C SER A 310 20.67 -11.92 21.12
N VAL A 311 21.59 -12.09 20.17
CA VAL A 311 21.50 -11.50 18.83
C VAL A 311 21.66 -12.59 17.78
N ASP A 312 20.67 -12.68 16.88
CA ASP A 312 20.71 -13.52 15.69
C ASP A 312 21.27 -12.74 14.51
N TRP A 313 22.20 -13.33 13.77
CA TRP A 313 22.76 -12.76 12.56
C TRP A 313 22.16 -13.46 11.34
N GLN A 314 21.32 -12.76 10.60
CA GLN A 314 20.59 -13.31 9.46
C GLN A 314 21.20 -12.84 8.14
N VAL A 315 21.32 -13.77 7.19
CA VAL A 315 21.88 -13.49 5.86
C VAL A 315 20.75 -13.34 4.85
N GLY A 316 20.59 -12.15 4.31
CA GLY A 316 19.60 -11.87 3.27
C GLY A 316 20.07 -12.29 1.87
N ARG A 317 19.17 -12.22 0.89
CA ARG A 317 19.41 -12.63 -0.50
C ARG A 317 20.62 -11.96 -1.19
N THR A 318 20.99 -10.76 -0.77
CA THR A 318 22.14 -10.03 -1.31
C THR A 318 23.41 -10.25 -0.51
N GLY A 319 23.41 -11.21 0.43
CA GLY A 319 24.53 -11.49 1.33
C GLY A 319 24.66 -10.55 2.53
N VAL A 320 23.81 -9.52 2.65
CA VAL A 320 23.81 -8.65 3.83
C VAL A 320 23.54 -9.44 5.09
N VAL A 321 24.36 -9.26 6.11
CA VAL A 321 24.22 -9.87 7.43
C VAL A 321 23.59 -8.85 8.37
N THR A 322 22.36 -9.11 8.78
CA THR A 322 21.56 -8.20 9.59
C THR A 322 21.40 -8.73 11.01
N PRO A 323 21.75 -7.95 12.06
CA PRO A 323 21.54 -8.31 13.45
C PRO A 323 20.09 -8.13 13.88
N THR A 324 19.55 -9.12 14.58
CA THR A 324 18.21 -9.08 15.19
C THR A 324 18.31 -9.44 16.67
N ALA A 325 17.85 -8.54 17.52
CA ALA A 325 17.78 -8.75 18.97
C ALA A 325 16.69 -9.78 19.31
N ASN A 326 17.00 -10.75 20.16
CA ASN A 326 16.05 -11.57 20.88
C ASN A 326 15.87 -10.95 22.28
N LEU A 327 14.64 -10.66 22.65
CA LEU A 327 14.30 -9.87 23.82
C LEU A 327 13.41 -10.67 24.78
N THR A 328 13.43 -10.30 26.06
CA THR A 328 12.33 -10.70 26.95
C THR A 328 11.02 -10.19 26.35
N PRO A 329 9.95 -11.03 26.25
CA PRO A 329 8.68 -10.61 25.67
C PRO A 329 8.10 -9.40 26.38
N VAL A 330 7.70 -8.38 25.62
CA VAL A 330 7.12 -7.13 26.14
C VAL A 330 5.90 -6.73 25.32
N GLN A 331 4.86 -6.23 25.98
CA GLN A 331 3.68 -5.68 25.31
C GLN A 331 4.00 -4.29 24.77
N LEU A 332 3.87 -4.09 23.46
CA LEU A 332 4.21 -2.84 22.78
C LEU A 332 3.19 -2.57 21.68
N ALA A 333 2.46 -1.47 21.79
CA ALA A 333 1.42 -1.07 20.85
C ALA A 333 0.51 -2.25 20.44
N GLY A 334 -0.09 -2.92 21.44
CA GLY A 334 -1.06 -4.01 21.27
C GLY A 334 -0.48 -5.34 20.77
N THR A 335 0.84 -5.51 20.68
CA THR A 335 1.45 -6.79 20.29
C THR A 335 2.55 -7.21 21.25
N THR A 336 2.75 -8.54 21.39
CA THR A 336 3.89 -9.07 22.14
C THR A 336 5.12 -9.04 21.23
N VAL A 337 6.12 -8.25 21.62
CA VAL A 337 7.40 -8.12 20.94
C VAL A 337 8.45 -8.93 21.70
N SER A 338 9.08 -9.89 21.02
CA SER A 338 10.22 -10.68 21.50
C SER A 338 11.44 -10.58 20.60
N ARG A 339 11.31 -9.89 19.47
CA ARG A 339 12.39 -9.66 18.51
C ARG A 339 12.34 -8.22 18.00
N ALA A 340 13.53 -7.59 17.85
CA ALA A 340 13.65 -6.22 17.34
C ALA A 340 14.88 -6.09 16.44
N THR A 341 14.82 -5.21 15.44
CA THR A 341 15.99 -4.98 14.59
C THR A 341 17.07 -4.18 15.34
N LEU A 342 18.31 -4.51 15.08
CA LEU A 342 19.49 -3.73 15.46
C LEU A 342 20.13 -3.02 14.25
N HIS A 343 19.43 -3.00 13.12
CA HIS A 343 19.81 -2.36 11.87
C HIS A 343 21.11 -2.92 11.27
N ASN A 344 22.27 -2.58 11.83
CA ASN A 344 23.60 -2.97 11.36
C ASN A 344 24.62 -2.90 12.49
N VAL A 345 25.87 -3.24 12.19
CA VAL A 345 26.98 -3.26 13.15
C VAL A 345 27.29 -1.86 13.69
N ASP A 346 27.28 -0.84 12.81
CA ASP A 346 27.60 0.53 13.19
C ASP A 346 26.56 1.08 14.19
N TYR A 347 25.29 0.72 14.01
CA TYR A 347 24.24 1.07 14.96
C TYR A 347 24.44 0.46 16.34
N ILE A 348 24.88 -0.82 16.38
CA ILE A 348 25.21 -1.51 17.63
C ILE A 348 26.38 -0.79 18.32
N ALA A 349 27.42 -0.44 17.57
CA ALA A 349 28.61 0.25 18.09
C ALA A 349 28.28 1.68 18.55
N GLU A 350 27.52 2.45 17.75
CA GLU A 350 27.11 3.82 18.08
C GLU A 350 26.29 3.89 19.38
N LYS A 351 25.38 2.93 19.57
CA LYS A 351 24.52 2.85 20.76
C LYS A 351 25.14 2.04 21.90
N ASP A 352 26.33 1.51 21.71
CA ASP A 352 27.03 0.63 22.66
C ASP A 352 26.12 -0.47 23.23
N ILE A 353 25.39 -1.18 22.33
CA ILE A 353 24.42 -2.21 22.71
C ILE A 353 25.17 -3.51 23.04
N ARG A 354 24.86 -4.11 24.20
CA ARG A 354 25.51 -5.32 24.71
C ARG A 354 24.49 -6.37 25.09
N ILE A 355 24.84 -7.65 24.98
CA ILE A 355 23.97 -8.74 25.45
C ILE A 355 23.80 -8.64 26.96
N GLY A 356 22.56 -8.78 27.45
CA GLY A 356 22.18 -8.59 28.84
C GLY A 356 21.83 -7.14 29.22
N ASP A 357 21.88 -6.19 28.27
CA ASP A 357 21.42 -4.83 28.53
C ASP A 357 19.89 -4.77 28.64
N THR A 358 19.42 -3.87 29.52
CA THR A 358 18.05 -3.36 29.40
C THR A 358 18.02 -2.34 28.28
N VAL A 359 17.21 -2.59 27.27
CA VAL A 359 17.04 -1.72 26.08
C VAL A 359 15.64 -1.15 26.00
N ILE A 360 15.53 0.05 25.43
CA ILE A 360 14.25 0.63 25.05
C ILE A 360 13.89 0.13 23.66
N VAL A 361 12.71 -0.47 23.54
CA VAL A 361 12.14 -0.98 22.30
C VAL A 361 10.96 -0.12 21.89
N TYR A 362 10.86 0.17 20.60
CA TYR A 362 9.76 0.91 19.98
C TYR A 362 9.40 0.27 18.63
N LYS A 363 8.28 0.66 18.03
CA LYS A 363 7.95 0.26 16.66
C LYS A 363 8.33 1.37 15.69
N ALA A 364 9.35 1.13 14.87
CA ALA A 364 9.70 2.04 13.78
C ALA A 364 8.59 2.08 12.73
N GLY A 365 8.06 3.27 12.44
CA GLY A 365 6.93 3.46 11.53
C GLY A 365 5.66 2.73 11.96
N ASP A 366 5.44 2.54 13.27
CA ASP A 366 4.32 1.83 13.92
C ASP A 366 4.23 0.33 13.57
N ILE A 367 5.21 -0.24 12.86
CA ILE A 367 5.16 -1.61 12.35
C ILE A 367 6.33 -2.44 12.86
N ILE A 368 7.57 -2.00 12.63
CA ILE A 368 8.78 -2.82 12.82
C ILE A 368 9.38 -2.57 14.20
N PRO A 369 9.43 -3.60 15.09
CA PRO A 369 10.12 -3.43 16.36
C PRO A 369 11.61 -3.17 16.16
N ALA A 370 12.14 -2.15 16.82
CA ALA A 370 13.56 -1.77 16.81
C ALA A 370 14.04 -1.41 18.21
N VAL A 371 15.32 -1.62 18.47
CA VAL A 371 15.96 -1.14 19.69
C VAL A 371 16.31 0.32 19.49
N LEU A 372 15.83 1.21 20.37
CA LEU A 372 16.08 2.65 20.30
C LEU A 372 17.40 3.04 20.97
N ARG A 373 17.59 2.58 22.21
CA ARG A 373 18.74 2.91 23.05
C ARG A 373 18.89 1.94 24.21
N VAL A 374 20.02 1.97 24.85
CA VAL A 374 20.30 1.25 26.10
C VAL A 374 19.87 2.10 27.31
N VAL A 375 19.43 1.44 28.37
CA VAL A 375 19.20 2.04 29.69
C VAL A 375 20.48 1.91 30.50
N GLU A 376 21.43 2.84 30.30
CA GLU A 376 22.77 2.79 30.89
C GLU A 376 22.77 2.66 32.41
N SER A 377 21.80 3.27 33.08
CA SER A 377 21.66 3.20 34.53
C SER A 377 21.39 1.79 35.07
N LYS A 378 20.97 0.85 34.22
CA LYS A 378 20.72 -0.55 34.54
C LYS A 378 21.84 -1.50 34.12
N ARG A 379 22.86 -0.99 33.42
CA ARG A 379 24.03 -1.78 33.00
C ARG A 379 24.92 -2.09 34.20
N THR A 380 25.45 -3.30 34.23
CA THR A 380 26.35 -3.77 35.30
C THR A 380 27.67 -4.28 34.72
N THR A 381 27.70 -5.53 34.23
CA THR A 381 28.93 -6.24 33.80
C THR A 381 28.85 -6.74 32.36
N GLN A 382 27.98 -6.15 31.54
CA GLN A 382 27.80 -6.57 30.15
C GLN A 382 29.05 -6.24 29.32
N GLU A 383 29.60 -7.26 28.66
CA GLU A 383 30.74 -7.11 27.76
C GLU A 383 30.28 -6.66 26.36
N PRO A 384 31.16 -5.98 25.60
CA PRO A 384 30.90 -5.62 24.22
C PRO A 384 30.52 -6.85 23.38
N MET A 385 29.59 -6.66 22.45
CA MET A 385 29.12 -7.73 21.58
C MET A 385 30.20 -8.11 20.55
N GLU A 386 30.45 -9.41 20.39
CA GLU A 386 31.30 -9.90 19.32
C GLU A 386 30.56 -9.84 17.96
N VAL A 387 31.19 -9.14 17.01
CA VAL A 387 30.69 -9.06 15.64
C VAL A 387 31.21 -10.29 14.86
N PRO A 388 30.36 -11.03 14.12
CA PRO A 388 30.79 -12.20 13.39
C PRO A 388 31.76 -11.82 12.27
N THR A 389 32.85 -12.55 12.16
CA THR A 389 33.85 -12.44 11.06
C THR A 389 33.58 -13.46 9.96
N GLN A 390 32.76 -14.46 10.24
CA GLN A 390 32.34 -15.51 9.31
C GLN A 390 30.82 -15.54 9.12
N CYS A 391 30.40 -15.91 7.91
CA CYS A 391 28.99 -16.03 7.58
C CYS A 391 28.30 -17.11 8.44
N PRO A 392 27.23 -16.79 9.15
CA PRO A 392 26.53 -17.76 10.02
C PRO A 392 25.88 -18.90 9.25
N SER A 393 25.71 -18.79 7.92
CA SER A 393 25.10 -19.81 7.07
C SER A 393 26.14 -20.72 6.39
N CYS A 394 27.22 -20.17 5.86
CA CYS A 394 28.17 -20.95 5.04
C CYS A 394 29.62 -20.92 5.54
N GLY A 395 29.93 -20.23 6.64
CA GLY A 395 31.27 -20.14 7.23
C GLY A 395 32.30 -19.31 6.44
N SER A 396 31.94 -18.77 5.27
CA SER A 396 32.85 -17.91 4.48
C SER A 396 33.13 -16.61 5.20
N GLY A 397 34.29 -16.02 5.00
CA GLY A 397 34.65 -14.72 5.57
C GLY A 397 33.66 -13.62 5.17
N LEU A 398 33.29 -12.76 6.11
CA LEU A 398 32.44 -11.59 5.86
C LEU A 398 33.31 -10.41 5.47
N LEU A 399 32.79 -9.57 4.56
CA LEU A 399 33.43 -8.33 4.13
C LEU A 399 32.61 -7.12 4.52
N HIS A 400 33.27 -6.06 4.88
CA HIS A 400 32.72 -4.72 5.04
C HIS A 400 33.27 -3.86 3.90
N PHE A 401 32.40 -3.34 3.05
CA PHE A 401 32.81 -2.45 1.96
C PHE A 401 32.89 -1.01 2.46
N GLU A 402 33.87 -0.24 1.98
CA GLU A 402 34.07 1.16 2.42
C GLU A 402 32.85 2.06 2.19
N ASP A 403 32.05 1.75 1.17
CA ASP A 403 30.87 2.52 0.80
C ASP A 403 29.56 2.00 1.45
N GLU A 404 29.64 0.98 2.32
CA GLU A 404 28.44 0.33 2.91
C GLU A 404 28.60 0.08 4.41
N VAL A 405 27.55 0.37 5.17
CA VAL A 405 27.48 0.07 6.61
C VAL A 405 27.17 -1.41 6.92
N ALA A 406 26.99 -2.24 5.91
CA ALA A 406 26.57 -3.63 6.05
C ALA A 406 27.71 -4.62 5.92
N LEU A 407 27.79 -5.61 6.84
CA LEU A 407 28.59 -6.82 6.65
C LEU A 407 27.98 -7.69 5.54
N ARG A 408 28.83 -8.30 4.70
CA ARG A 408 28.37 -9.13 3.59
C ARG A 408 29.07 -10.47 3.49
N CYS A 409 28.29 -11.50 3.23
CA CYS A 409 28.75 -12.76 2.69
C CYS A 409 28.82 -12.66 1.16
N ILE A 410 30.00 -12.83 0.58
CA ILE A 410 30.24 -12.74 -0.87
C ILE A 410 30.18 -14.11 -1.56
N ASN A 411 29.95 -15.18 -0.83
CA ASN A 411 29.87 -16.52 -1.39
C ASN A 411 28.56 -16.71 -2.17
N PRO A 412 28.57 -16.86 -3.51
CA PRO A 412 27.35 -17.04 -4.32
C PRO A 412 26.64 -18.36 -4.02
N SER A 413 27.36 -19.37 -3.50
CA SER A 413 26.82 -20.67 -3.10
C SER A 413 26.36 -20.68 -1.64
N CYS A 414 26.15 -19.53 -1.01
CA CYS A 414 25.67 -19.47 0.37
C CYS A 414 24.22 -19.98 0.45
N PRO A 415 23.91 -21.02 1.26
CA PRO A 415 22.59 -21.58 1.36
C PRO A 415 21.50 -20.57 1.72
N ALA A 416 21.82 -19.61 2.61
CA ALA A 416 20.87 -18.57 2.97
C ALA A 416 20.58 -17.64 1.78
N GLN A 417 21.58 -17.22 1.01
CA GLN A 417 21.38 -16.37 -0.16
C GLN A 417 20.53 -17.08 -1.23
N ILE A 418 20.77 -18.36 -1.47
CA ILE A 418 19.99 -19.18 -2.42
C ILE A 418 18.54 -19.26 -1.97
N LYS A 419 18.28 -19.65 -0.72
CA LYS A 419 16.91 -19.75 -0.17
C LYS A 419 16.17 -18.42 -0.23
N GLU A 420 16.78 -17.34 0.21
CA GLU A 420 16.18 -16.01 0.17
C GLU A 420 15.96 -15.51 -1.29
N GLY A 421 16.83 -15.91 -2.22
CA GLY A 421 16.65 -15.69 -3.66
C GLY A 421 15.42 -16.41 -4.22
N LEU A 422 15.23 -17.68 -3.87
CA LEU A 422 14.07 -18.49 -4.26
C LEU A 422 12.76 -17.92 -3.66
N ILE A 423 12.78 -17.52 -2.38
CA ILE A 423 11.63 -16.87 -1.71
C ILE A 423 11.25 -15.57 -2.42
N HIS A 424 12.25 -14.74 -2.74
CA HIS A 424 12.03 -13.51 -3.47
C HIS A 424 11.46 -13.76 -4.86
N PHE A 425 12.02 -14.72 -5.60
CA PHE A 425 11.55 -15.09 -6.94
C PHE A 425 10.09 -15.54 -6.94
N ALA A 426 9.70 -16.34 -5.96
CA ALA A 426 8.32 -16.83 -5.80
C ALA A 426 7.34 -15.77 -5.26
N SER A 427 7.84 -14.63 -4.76
CA SER A 427 7.03 -13.62 -4.08
C SER A 427 5.96 -12.99 -4.99
N ARG A 428 4.94 -12.35 -4.38
CA ARG A 428 3.77 -11.76 -5.05
C ARG A 428 4.15 -10.75 -6.14
N ASP A 429 5.14 -9.91 -5.87
CA ASP A 429 5.54 -8.83 -6.78
C ASP A 429 6.49 -9.31 -7.89
N ALA A 430 7.13 -10.48 -7.69
CA ALA A 430 7.93 -11.19 -8.68
C ALA A 430 7.06 -12.20 -9.45
N MET A 431 7.44 -13.47 -9.50
CA MET A 431 6.73 -14.48 -10.29
C MET A 431 5.40 -14.95 -9.67
N ASN A 432 5.05 -14.48 -8.47
CA ASN A 432 3.76 -14.73 -7.79
C ASN A 432 3.35 -16.20 -7.76
N ILE A 433 4.26 -17.08 -7.32
CA ILE A 433 3.99 -18.52 -7.20
C ILE A 433 3.23 -18.77 -5.90
N ALA A 434 1.91 -18.77 -5.97
CA ALA A 434 1.06 -18.94 -4.80
C ALA A 434 1.30 -20.28 -4.10
N GLY A 435 1.54 -20.22 -2.79
CA GLY A 435 1.85 -21.43 -1.99
C GLY A 435 3.33 -21.74 -1.83
N MET A 436 4.24 -21.09 -2.57
CA MET A 436 5.69 -21.24 -2.43
C MET A 436 6.26 -20.19 -1.45
N GLY A 437 5.87 -20.30 -0.18
CA GLY A 437 6.41 -19.45 0.89
C GLY A 437 7.73 -19.99 1.48
N PRO A 438 8.32 -19.26 2.49
CA PRO A 438 9.60 -19.61 3.09
C PRO A 438 9.69 -21.07 3.59
N SER A 439 8.62 -21.58 4.23
CA SER A 439 8.59 -22.95 4.72
C SER A 439 8.65 -24.01 3.60
N VAL A 440 8.02 -23.73 2.44
CA VAL A 440 8.03 -24.64 1.29
C VAL A 440 9.40 -24.60 0.61
N VAL A 441 9.97 -23.42 0.42
CA VAL A 441 11.32 -23.25 -0.12
C VAL A 441 12.36 -23.97 0.76
N GLU A 442 12.25 -23.85 2.08
CA GLU A 442 13.14 -24.56 3.02
C GLU A 442 13.07 -26.07 2.83
N LYS A 443 11.85 -26.65 2.73
CA LYS A 443 11.65 -28.09 2.51
C LYS A 443 12.20 -28.56 1.16
N LEU A 444 11.95 -27.79 0.09
CA LEU A 444 12.48 -28.09 -1.25
C LEU A 444 14.00 -28.06 -1.28
N PHE A 445 14.59 -27.06 -0.62
CA PHE A 445 16.04 -26.92 -0.53
C PHE A 445 16.70 -28.05 0.29
N GLN A 446 16.10 -28.41 1.43
CA GLN A 446 16.58 -29.53 2.27
C GLN A 446 16.45 -30.89 1.58
N ALA A 447 15.43 -31.06 0.73
CA ALA A 447 15.24 -32.24 -0.10
C ALA A 447 16.14 -32.26 -1.35
N GLU A 448 17.00 -31.26 -1.54
CA GLU A 448 17.88 -31.06 -2.71
C GLU A 448 17.13 -31.00 -4.05
N LEU A 449 15.84 -30.65 -4.04
CA LEU A 449 14.99 -30.55 -5.21
C LEU A 449 15.17 -29.22 -5.97
N VAL A 450 15.65 -28.17 -5.29
CA VAL A 450 15.92 -26.86 -5.89
C VAL A 450 17.25 -26.29 -5.41
N LYS A 451 18.04 -25.78 -6.34
CA LYS A 451 19.33 -25.10 -6.12
C LYS A 451 19.34 -23.70 -6.69
N ASP A 452 18.52 -23.46 -7.70
CA ASP A 452 18.31 -22.14 -8.31
C ASP A 452 16.84 -21.95 -8.73
N VAL A 453 16.54 -20.81 -9.36
CA VAL A 453 15.16 -20.46 -9.73
C VAL A 453 14.65 -21.27 -10.95
N ALA A 454 15.52 -21.82 -11.80
CA ALA A 454 15.11 -22.65 -12.93
C ALA A 454 14.62 -24.00 -12.48
N ASP A 455 15.22 -24.59 -11.43
CA ASP A 455 14.82 -25.88 -10.86
C ASP A 455 13.34 -25.88 -10.43
N ILE A 456 12.80 -24.71 -10.01
CA ILE A 456 11.37 -24.58 -9.65
C ILE A 456 10.47 -25.07 -10.80
N TYR A 457 10.84 -24.76 -12.03
CA TYR A 457 10.04 -25.10 -13.22
C TYR A 457 10.23 -26.54 -13.72
N GLY A 458 11.27 -27.22 -13.21
CA GLY A 458 11.49 -28.64 -13.41
C GLY A 458 10.67 -29.53 -12.49
N LEU A 459 10.11 -28.98 -11.40
CA LEU A 459 9.33 -29.73 -10.41
C LEU A 459 7.99 -30.22 -10.97
N ASN A 460 7.57 -31.38 -10.52
CA ASN A 460 6.24 -31.94 -10.80
C ASN A 460 5.47 -32.21 -9.50
N SER A 461 4.19 -32.57 -9.60
CA SER A 461 3.34 -32.79 -8.42
C SER A 461 3.81 -33.93 -7.50
N GLN A 462 4.53 -34.92 -8.04
CA GLN A 462 5.07 -36.05 -7.24
C GLN A 462 6.22 -35.60 -6.33
N ASP A 463 7.01 -34.62 -6.76
CA ASP A 463 8.11 -34.07 -5.97
C ASP A 463 7.58 -33.40 -4.70
N PHE A 464 6.44 -32.72 -4.78
CA PHE A 464 5.81 -32.11 -3.60
C PHE A 464 5.22 -33.10 -2.64
N LEU A 465 4.73 -34.28 -3.11
CA LEU A 465 4.18 -35.32 -2.25
C LEU A 465 5.23 -35.96 -1.32
N GLN A 466 6.52 -35.82 -1.63
CA GLN A 466 7.63 -36.26 -0.78
C GLN A 466 7.86 -35.32 0.41
N LEU A 467 7.31 -34.11 0.37
CA LEU A 467 7.52 -33.11 1.41
C LEU A 467 6.50 -33.27 2.54
N GLU A 468 6.97 -33.16 3.76
CA GLU A 468 6.11 -33.23 4.95
C GLU A 468 4.99 -32.20 4.91
N GLY A 469 3.74 -32.62 5.13
CA GLY A 469 2.56 -31.77 5.17
C GLY A 469 1.90 -31.52 3.81
N PHE A 470 2.46 -32.03 2.69
CA PHE A 470 1.80 -31.99 1.38
C PHE A 470 0.87 -33.20 1.20
N LYS A 471 -0.28 -32.92 0.56
CA LYS A 471 -1.25 -33.92 0.08
C LYS A 471 -1.54 -33.60 -1.39
N GLU A 472 -2.20 -34.51 -2.10
CA GLU A 472 -2.51 -34.38 -3.53
C GLU A 472 -3.04 -32.99 -3.90
N LYS A 473 -4.08 -32.49 -3.21
CA LYS A 473 -4.69 -31.19 -3.50
C LYS A 473 -3.73 -30.00 -3.32
N SER A 474 -2.84 -30.03 -2.34
CA SER A 474 -1.85 -28.97 -2.12
C SER A 474 -0.70 -29.02 -3.13
N ALA A 475 -0.27 -30.25 -3.49
CA ALA A 475 0.74 -30.47 -4.51
C ALA A 475 0.26 -30.01 -5.90
N GLU A 476 -0.98 -30.35 -6.28
CA GLU A 476 -1.59 -29.92 -7.53
C GLU A 476 -1.75 -28.39 -7.61
N LYS A 477 -2.20 -27.74 -6.50
CA LYS A 477 -2.33 -26.28 -6.45
C LYS A 477 -0.98 -25.57 -6.63
N LEU A 478 0.07 -26.06 -5.97
CA LEU A 478 1.40 -25.47 -6.09
C LEU A 478 1.95 -25.68 -7.51
N TYR A 479 1.80 -26.88 -8.07
CA TYR A 479 2.20 -27.16 -9.45
C TYR A 479 1.47 -26.24 -10.45
N ALA A 480 0.16 -26.09 -10.32
CA ALA A 480 -0.64 -25.19 -11.15
C ALA A 480 -0.16 -23.72 -11.03
N ALA A 481 0.16 -23.27 -9.82
CA ALA A 481 0.69 -21.93 -9.59
C ALA A 481 2.05 -21.71 -10.30
N ILE A 482 2.94 -22.72 -10.28
CA ILE A 482 4.20 -22.68 -11.03
C ILE A 482 3.94 -22.59 -12.53
N GLN A 483 3.03 -23.41 -13.09
CA GLN A 483 2.71 -23.35 -14.52
C GLN A 483 2.12 -21.99 -14.91
N THR A 484 1.18 -21.46 -14.13
CA THR A 484 0.57 -20.14 -14.36
C THR A 484 1.62 -19.02 -14.32
N SER A 485 2.63 -19.12 -13.47
CA SER A 485 3.67 -18.09 -13.35
C SER A 485 4.52 -17.93 -14.63
N LYS A 486 4.58 -18.94 -15.50
CA LYS A 486 5.31 -18.89 -16.78
C LYS A 486 4.77 -17.82 -17.74
N GLU A 487 3.49 -17.48 -17.60
CA GLU A 487 2.80 -16.49 -18.44
C GLU A 487 2.96 -15.05 -17.94
N ASN A 488 3.61 -14.84 -16.80
CA ASN A 488 3.83 -13.50 -16.25
C ASN A 488 4.64 -12.64 -17.23
N SER A 489 4.38 -11.33 -17.21
CA SER A 489 5.13 -10.36 -17.99
C SER A 489 6.59 -10.25 -17.52
N ALA A 490 7.51 -10.01 -18.45
CA ALA A 490 8.96 -10.13 -18.23
C ALA A 490 9.53 -9.19 -17.15
N GLU A 491 8.87 -8.06 -16.84
CA GLU A 491 9.32 -7.19 -15.74
C GLU A 491 9.24 -7.88 -14.36
N LYS A 492 8.31 -8.82 -14.20
CA LYS A 492 8.19 -9.63 -13.00
C LYS A 492 9.33 -10.64 -12.88
N LEU A 493 9.69 -11.25 -13.99
CA LEU A 493 10.88 -12.10 -14.07
C LEU A 493 12.13 -11.29 -13.74
N LEU A 494 12.33 -10.13 -14.38
CA LEU A 494 13.49 -9.27 -14.14
C LEU A 494 13.60 -8.86 -12.67
N PHE A 495 12.49 -8.50 -12.03
CA PHE A 495 12.45 -8.22 -10.60
C PHE A 495 12.77 -9.47 -9.77
N GLY A 496 12.22 -10.63 -10.16
CA GLY A 496 12.44 -11.92 -9.49
C GLY A 496 13.91 -12.38 -9.51
N LEU A 497 14.67 -12.07 -10.57
CA LEU A 497 16.10 -12.34 -10.67
C LEU A 497 16.94 -11.60 -9.61
N GLY A 498 16.37 -10.60 -8.93
CA GLY A 498 16.97 -9.97 -7.75
C GLY A 498 18.22 -9.14 -8.02
N ILE A 499 18.35 -8.55 -9.20
CA ILE A 499 19.49 -7.71 -9.59
C ILE A 499 19.60 -6.52 -8.63
N ARG A 500 20.82 -6.25 -8.16
CA ARG A 500 21.06 -5.16 -7.22
C ARG A 500 20.62 -3.80 -7.80
N HIS A 501 19.96 -2.97 -7.02
CA HIS A 501 19.38 -1.67 -7.40
C HIS A 501 18.20 -1.75 -8.38
N VAL A 502 17.76 -2.94 -8.78
CA VAL A 502 16.64 -3.16 -9.70
C VAL A 502 15.43 -3.63 -8.90
N GLY A 503 14.56 -2.69 -8.50
CA GLY A 503 13.27 -2.96 -7.87
C GLY A 503 12.15 -3.12 -8.90
N ALA A 504 10.93 -3.46 -8.47
CA ALA A 504 9.78 -3.69 -9.37
C ALA A 504 9.51 -2.52 -10.33
N LYS A 505 9.60 -1.25 -9.85
CA LYS A 505 9.43 -0.07 -10.68
C LYS A 505 10.51 0.06 -11.75
N VAL A 506 11.78 -0.15 -11.37
CA VAL A 506 12.92 -0.09 -12.31
C VAL A 506 12.82 -1.22 -13.34
N SER A 507 12.44 -2.45 -12.91
CA SER A 507 12.21 -3.58 -13.82
C SER A 507 11.16 -3.25 -14.88
N LYS A 508 10.07 -2.60 -14.47
CA LYS A 508 9.01 -2.17 -15.39
C LYS A 508 9.54 -1.12 -16.38
N GLN A 509 10.20 -0.05 -15.90
CA GLN A 509 10.77 1.00 -16.76
C GLN A 509 11.77 0.43 -17.79
N LEU A 510 12.61 -0.53 -17.36
CA LEU A 510 13.55 -1.21 -18.25
C LEU A 510 12.84 -2.01 -19.34
N LEU A 511 11.82 -2.79 -18.98
CA LEU A 511 11.13 -3.64 -19.95
C LEU A 511 10.13 -2.85 -20.80
N GLU A 512 9.69 -1.69 -20.38
CA GLU A 512 8.99 -0.71 -21.24
C GLU A 512 9.92 -0.19 -22.37
N ALA A 513 11.21 -0.01 -22.07
CA ALA A 513 12.21 0.49 -23.02
C ALA A 513 12.80 -0.61 -23.91
N PHE A 514 13.14 -1.78 -23.34
CA PHE A 514 13.87 -2.85 -24.05
C PHE A 514 12.98 -4.02 -24.52
N GLU A 515 11.71 -4.05 -24.12
CA GLU A 515 10.69 -5.03 -24.51
C GLU A 515 10.96 -6.48 -24.11
N THR A 516 12.19 -6.96 -24.18
CA THR A 516 12.57 -8.33 -23.82
C THR A 516 13.74 -8.37 -22.85
N ILE A 517 13.81 -9.43 -22.05
CA ILE A 517 14.98 -9.72 -21.21
C ILE A 517 16.26 -9.85 -22.07
N LYS A 518 16.13 -10.38 -23.28
CA LYS A 518 17.26 -10.61 -24.20
C LYS A 518 17.83 -9.31 -24.75
N ASP A 519 16.96 -8.37 -25.13
CA ASP A 519 17.40 -7.06 -25.61
C ASP A 519 18.07 -6.26 -24.49
N LEU A 520 17.48 -6.27 -23.27
CA LEU A 520 18.10 -5.68 -22.10
C LEU A 520 19.46 -6.31 -21.76
N ALA A 521 19.58 -7.63 -21.82
CA ALA A 521 20.83 -8.35 -21.56
C ALA A 521 21.93 -8.05 -22.57
N SER A 522 21.57 -7.62 -23.77
CA SER A 522 22.48 -7.27 -24.87
C SER A 522 22.81 -5.77 -24.92
N ALA A 523 22.09 -4.94 -24.14
CA ALA A 523 22.28 -3.49 -24.12
C ALA A 523 23.58 -3.08 -23.41
N ASP A 524 24.20 -2.00 -23.87
CA ASP A 524 25.35 -1.38 -23.21
C ASP A 524 24.93 -0.47 -22.02
N VAL A 525 25.92 -0.03 -21.24
CA VAL A 525 25.68 0.82 -20.06
C VAL A 525 25.02 2.14 -20.44
N GLU A 526 25.41 2.71 -21.58
CA GLU A 526 24.94 3.99 -22.09
C GLU A 526 23.45 3.91 -22.46
N ALA A 527 23.04 2.86 -23.16
CA ALA A 527 21.64 2.62 -23.52
C ALA A 527 20.75 2.41 -22.29
N ILE A 528 21.24 1.65 -21.30
CA ILE A 528 20.50 1.43 -20.05
C ILE A 528 20.39 2.72 -19.23
N ALA A 529 21.47 3.50 -19.14
CA ALA A 529 21.51 4.76 -18.41
C ALA A 529 20.67 5.88 -19.09
N ALA A 530 20.39 5.75 -20.39
CA ALA A 530 19.53 6.68 -21.14
C ALA A 530 18.03 6.54 -20.80
N VAL A 531 17.62 5.43 -20.17
CA VAL A 531 16.22 5.24 -19.73
C VAL A 531 15.89 6.26 -18.63
N ASP A 532 14.79 6.99 -18.77
CA ASP A 532 14.40 8.07 -17.84
C ASP A 532 14.36 7.58 -16.38
N GLY A 533 15.01 8.35 -15.52
CA GLY A 533 15.09 8.05 -14.07
C GLY A 533 16.12 6.98 -13.68
N LEU A 534 16.90 6.42 -14.63
CA LEU A 534 17.96 5.48 -14.34
C LEU A 534 19.33 6.16 -14.45
N GLY A 535 20.21 5.81 -13.53
CA GLY A 535 21.59 6.33 -13.49
C GLY A 535 22.62 5.26 -13.82
N GLU A 536 23.87 5.71 -14.00
CA GLU A 536 25.01 4.84 -14.35
C GLU A 536 25.24 3.70 -13.35
N VAL A 537 24.94 3.92 -12.07
CA VAL A 537 25.09 2.89 -11.00
C VAL A 537 24.17 1.70 -11.27
N ILE A 538 22.91 1.97 -11.64
CA ILE A 538 21.91 0.93 -11.97
C ILE A 538 22.32 0.23 -13.25
N ALA A 539 22.70 0.97 -14.30
CA ALA A 539 23.14 0.44 -15.59
C ALA A 539 24.33 -0.51 -15.45
N LYS A 540 25.35 -0.09 -14.70
CA LYS A 540 26.52 -0.95 -14.40
C LYS A 540 26.14 -2.21 -13.61
N SER A 541 25.19 -2.11 -12.69
CA SER A 541 24.71 -3.27 -11.93
C SER A 541 24.04 -4.30 -12.84
N ILE A 542 23.21 -3.85 -13.77
CA ILE A 542 22.51 -4.71 -14.74
C ILE A 542 23.51 -5.38 -15.67
N GLN A 543 24.43 -4.61 -16.27
CA GLN A 543 25.44 -5.16 -17.17
C GLN A 543 26.32 -6.21 -16.47
N ARG A 544 26.80 -5.92 -15.24
CA ARG A 544 27.59 -6.87 -14.45
C ARG A 544 26.84 -8.17 -14.15
N TYR A 545 25.51 -8.10 -14.02
CA TYR A 545 24.68 -9.27 -13.81
C TYR A 545 24.60 -10.13 -15.07
N PHE A 546 24.22 -9.57 -16.22
CA PHE A 546 24.00 -10.33 -17.45
C PHE A 546 25.27 -10.82 -18.17
N VAL A 547 26.43 -10.24 -17.87
CA VAL A 547 27.74 -10.70 -18.41
C VAL A 547 28.14 -12.06 -17.86
N LYS A 548 27.67 -12.46 -16.69
CA LYS A 548 28.03 -13.71 -16.01
C LYS A 548 27.55 -14.93 -16.81
N GLU A 549 28.44 -15.91 -16.99
CA GLU A 549 28.07 -17.13 -17.73
C GLU A 549 26.96 -17.94 -17.04
N GLU A 550 26.96 -17.96 -15.69
CA GLU A 550 25.90 -18.64 -14.93
C GLU A 550 24.54 -18.03 -15.20
N VAL A 551 24.46 -16.70 -15.38
CA VAL A 551 23.21 -16.00 -15.70
C VAL A 551 22.76 -16.30 -17.12
N LYS A 552 23.68 -16.38 -18.07
CA LYS A 552 23.35 -16.76 -19.45
C LYS A 552 22.81 -18.19 -19.55
N VAL A 553 23.39 -19.11 -18.77
CA VAL A 553 22.87 -20.49 -18.66
C VAL A 553 21.49 -20.48 -18.05
N LEU A 554 21.31 -19.81 -16.91
CA LEU A 554 20.03 -19.67 -16.22
C LEU A 554 18.92 -19.14 -17.14
N LEU A 555 19.19 -18.07 -17.90
CA LEU A 555 18.20 -17.50 -18.82
C LEU A 555 17.80 -18.50 -19.93
N LYS A 556 18.73 -19.27 -20.46
CA LYS A 556 18.43 -20.32 -21.45
C LYS A 556 17.59 -21.45 -20.86
N GLU A 557 17.87 -21.83 -19.62
CA GLU A 557 17.07 -22.85 -18.91
C GLU A 557 15.64 -22.36 -18.67
N LEU A 558 15.48 -21.12 -18.16
CA LEU A 558 14.17 -20.51 -17.97
C LEU A 558 13.39 -20.42 -19.29
N GLU A 559 14.04 -20.01 -20.38
CA GLU A 559 13.43 -19.99 -21.73
C GLU A 559 13.02 -21.42 -22.19
N SER A 560 13.85 -22.43 -21.91
CA SER A 560 13.55 -23.83 -22.26
C SER A 560 12.33 -24.39 -21.51
N TYR A 561 12.07 -23.89 -20.31
CA TYR A 561 10.85 -24.21 -19.53
C TYR A 561 9.61 -23.41 -20.01
N GLY A 562 9.75 -22.54 -21.00
CA GLY A 562 8.65 -21.78 -21.57
C GLY A 562 8.22 -20.56 -20.77
N ILE A 563 9.14 -19.98 -19.97
CA ILE A 563 8.86 -18.75 -19.24
C ILE A 563 8.85 -17.58 -20.22
N ASN A 564 7.85 -16.70 -20.07
CA ASN A 564 7.74 -15.52 -20.91
C ASN A 564 8.87 -14.52 -20.64
N MET A 565 9.61 -14.19 -21.70
CA MET A 565 10.74 -13.23 -21.69
C MET A 565 10.36 -11.86 -22.27
N VAL A 566 9.07 -11.65 -22.60
CA VAL A 566 8.55 -10.47 -23.28
C VAL A 566 7.70 -9.63 -22.33
N TYR A 567 7.83 -8.31 -22.40
CA TYR A 567 6.96 -7.38 -21.70
C TYR A 567 5.54 -7.39 -22.29
N LEU A 568 4.53 -7.59 -21.45
CA LEU A 568 3.12 -7.70 -21.83
C LEU A 568 2.30 -6.45 -21.53
N GLY A 569 2.93 -5.36 -21.04
CA GLY A 569 2.25 -4.10 -20.77
C GLY A 569 1.86 -3.32 -22.02
N GLN A 570 1.02 -2.30 -21.85
CA GLN A 570 0.67 -1.41 -22.97
C GLN A 570 1.89 -0.58 -23.38
N LYS A 571 2.25 -0.61 -24.66
CA LYS A 571 3.27 0.26 -25.24
C LYS A 571 2.70 1.66 -25.47
N VAL A 572 3.49 2.67 -25.15
CA VAL A 572 3.33 3.99 -25.79
C VAL A 572 3.88 3.82 -27.22
N ALA A 573 3.06 4.07 -28.21
CA ALA A 573 3.48 3.88 -29.61
C ALA A 573 4.69 4.77 -29.93
N ASP A 574 5.76 4.19 -30.46
CA ASP A 574 7.01 4.90 -30.85
C ASP A 574 6.81 6.03 -31.89
N ASN A 575 5.64 6.12 -32.50
CA ASN A 575 5.22 7.16 -33.45
C ASN A 575 4.18 8.12 -32.88
N ALA A 576 4.04 8.21 -31.56
CA ALA A 576 3.10 9.15 -30.96
C ALA A 576 3.57 10.60 -31.18
N ILE A 577 2.64 11.44 -31.60
CA ILE A 577 2.86 12.85 -32.02
C ILE A 577 3.59 13.67 -30.94
N LEU A 578 3.47 13.29 -29.67
CA LEU A 578 4.05 13.95 -28.51
C LEU A 578 5.13 13.11 -27.81
N SER A 579 5.68 12.09 -28.48
CA SER A 579 6.70 11.22 -27.89
C SER A 579 7.91 12.03 -27.39
N GLY A 580 8.28 11.83 -26.12
CA GLY A 580 9.39 12.51 -25.44
C GLY A 580 9.13 13.97 -25.05
N LYS A 581 7.95 14.55 -25.33
CA LYS A 581 7.62 15.91 -24.93
C LYS A 581 7.05 16.00 -23.54
N THR A 582 7.52 16.96 -22.76
CA THR A 582 6.95 17.28 -21.45
C THR A 582 5.84 18.33 -21.62
N VAL A 583 4.60 17.97 -21.28
CA VAL A 583 3.42 18.79 -21.46
C VAL A 583 2.83 19.16 -20.09
N VAL A 584 2.37 20.41 -19.97
CA VAL A 584 1.64 20.90 -18.77
C VAL A 584 0.23 21.28 -19.16
N LEU A 585 -0.74 20.82 -18.38
CA LEU A 585 -2.14 21.24 -18.45
C LEU A 585 -2.37 22.38 -17.45
N THR A 586 -3.01 23.46 -17.88
CA THR A 586 -3.36 24.59 -17.01
C THR A 586 -4.72 25.19 -17.37
N GLY A 587 -5.39 25.81 -16.42
CA GLY A 587 -6.73 26.36 -16.63
C GLY A 587 -7.84 25.31 -16.60
N LYS A 588 -9.09 25.79 -16.75
CA LYS A 588 -10.29 24.93 -16.82
C LYS A 588 -10.55 24.54 -18.27
N LEU A 589 -10.57 23.25 -18.55
CA LEU A 589 -10.97 22.71 -19.84
C LEU A 589 -12.51 22.66 -19.92
N GLU A 590 -13.06 22.93 -21.11
CA GLU A 590 -14.51 23.06 -21.32
C GLU A 590 -15.15 21.74 -21.79
N HIS A 591 -14.40 20.92 -22.55
CA HIS A 591 -14.93 19.73 -23.22
C HIS A 591 -14.35 18.43 -22.66
N LEU A 592 -13.13 18.48 -22.11
CA LEU A 592 -12.46 17.33 -21.52
C LEU A 592 -12.29 17.53 -20.02
N LYS A 593 -12.51 16.49 -19.26
CA LYS A 593 -12.02 16.46 -17.89
C LYS A 593 -10.50 16.45 -17.90
N ARG A 594 -9.86 17.06 -16.90
CA ARG A 594 -8.39 17.12 -16.82
C ARG A 594 -7.73 15.74 -16.85
N SER A 595 -8.36 14.73 -16.24
CA SER A 595 -7.92 13.34 -16.29
C SER A 595 -7.99 12.74 -17.69
N GLU A 596 -9.02 13.07 -18.46
CA GLU A 596 -9.20 12.62 -19.84
C GLU A 596 -8.18 13.29 -20.77
N ALA A 597 -7.97 14.60 -20.60
CA ALA A 597 -6.94 15.35 -21.32
C ALA A 597 -5.54 14.81 -21.02
N LYS A 598 -5.25 14.51 -19.75
CA LYS A 598 -4.01 13.89 -19.32
C LYS A 598 -3.82 12.52 -19.95
N ALA A 599 -4.82 11.64 -19.87
CA ALA A 599 -4.77 10.30 -20.44
C ALA A 599 -4.59 10.36 -21.97
N LYS A 600 -5.25 11.30 -22.67
CA LYS A 600 -5.10 11.51 -24.12
C LYS A 600 -3.67 11.95 -24.47
N LEU A 601 -3.09 12.88 -23.72
CA LEU A 601 -1.71 13.34 -23.93
C LEU A 601 -0.69 12.22 -23.65
N GLU A 602 -0.90 11.45 -22.59
CA GLU A 602 -0.03 10.31 -22.26
C GLU A 602 -0.15 9.19 -23.28
N ALA A 603 -1.33 8.91 -23.82
CA ALA A 603 -1.54 7.97 -24.94
C ALA A 603 -0.84 8.45 -26.23
N LEU A 604 -0.69 9.77 -26.41
CA LEU A 604 0.07 10.39 -27.49
C LEU A 604 1.58 10.48 -27.22
N GLY A 605 2.06 9.88 -26.13
CA GLY A 605 3.49 9.80 -25.78
C GLY A 605 4.03 10.97 -24.97
N ALA A 606 3.17 11.92 -24.53
CA ALA A 606 3.62 13.03 -23.72
C ALA A 606 3.86 12.64 -22.26
N LYS A 607 4.87 13.25 -21.64
CA LYS A 607 5.05 13.26 -20.18
C LYS A 607 4.27 14.44 -19.60
N VAL A 608 3.11 14.17 -18.98
CA VAL A 608 2.29 15.24 -18.39
C VAL A 608 2.79 15.58 -16.99
N THR A 609 3.13 16.86 -16.75
CA THR A 609 3.65 17.33 -15.46
C THR A 609 2.77 18.45 -14.88
N GLY A 610 2.80 18.60 -13.55
CA GLY A 610 1.96 19.57 -12.83
C GLY A 610 2.51 21.00 -12.80
N SER A 611 3.78 21.24 -13.18
CA SER A 611 4.43 22.55 -13.08
C SER A 611 5.22 22.92 -14.33
N VAL A 612 5.18 24.19 -14.71
CA VAL A 612 5.94 24.72 -15.84
C VAL A 612 7.39 24.98 -15.43
N SER A 613 8.34 24.48 -16.21
CA SER A 613 9.79 24.65 -16.02
C SER A 613 10.50 24.81 -17.37
N LYS A 614 11.80 25.08 -17.37
CA LYS A 614 12.63 25.12 -18.60
C LYS A 614 12.67 23.79 -19.37
N LYS A 615 12.17 22.69 -18.75
CA LYS A 615 12.06 21.36 -19.38
C LYS A 615 10.66 21.08 -19.93
N THR A 616 9.75 22.05 -19.88
CA THR A 616 8.40 21.94 -20.44
C THR A 616 8.45 22.32 -21.91
N ASP A 617 7.97 21.42 -22.78
CA ASP A 617 7.98 21.61 -24.23
C ASP A 617 6.68 22.23 -24.75
N LEU A 618 5.57 22.01 -24.04
CA LEU A 618 4.24 22.46 -24.46
C LEU A 618 3.34 22.70 -23.24
N VAL A 619 2.50 23.73 -23.33
CA VAL A 619 1.44 23.96 -22.34
C VAL A 619 0.08 23.94 -23.05
N VAL A 620 -0.82 23.09 -22.57
CA VAL A 620 -2.24 23.10 -23.00
C VAL A 620 -3.01 23.95 -21.99
N ALA A 621 -3.53 25.08 -22.45
CA ALA A 621 -4.21 26.06 -21.62
C ALA A 621 -5.72 26.05 -21.89
N GLY A 622 -6.50 25.85 -20.84
CA GLY A 622 -7.94 26.12 -20.82
C GLY A 622 -8.26 27.55 -20.39
N SER A 623 -9.52 27.84 -20.09
CA SER A 623 -9.95 29.11 -19.52
C SER A 623 -9.36 29.29 -18.11
N ASP A 624 -9.08 30.54 -17.72
CA ASP A 624 -8.53 30.94 -16.41
C ASP A 624 -7.17 30.27 -16.07
N ALA A 625 -6.27 30.18 -17.04
CA ALA A 625 -5.03 29.44 -16.95
C ALA A 625 -3.95 29.99 -15.97
N GLY A 626 -4.17 31.12 -15.30
CA GLY A 626 -3.40 31.62 -14.16
C GLY A 626 -1.88 31.74 -14.33
N SER A 627 -1.16 31.62 -13.21
CA SER A 627 0.30 31.83 -13.12
C SER A 627 1.15 30.88 -13.96
N LYS A 628 0.63 29.70 -14.28
CA LYS A 628 1.35 28.71 -15.13
C LYS A 628 1.41 29.17 -16.59
N LEU A 629 0.36 29.85 -17.09
CA LEU A 629 0.36 30.43 -18.43
C LEU A 629 1.35 31.59 -18.54
N GLU A 630 1.36 32.47 -17.55
CA GLU A 630 2.31 33.57 -17.50
C GLU A 630 3.76 33.09 -17.45
N LYS A 631 4.01 32.04 -16.66
CA LYS A 631 5.32 31.41 -16.56
C LYS A 631 5.75 30.74 -17.87
N ALA A 632 4.82 30.05 -18.56
CA ALA A 632 5.10 29.47 -19.87
C ALA A 632 5.49 30.54 -20.88
N GLN A 633 4.74 31.65 -20.94
CA GLN A 633 5.03 32.78 -21.80
C GLN A 633 6.38 33.45 -21.47
N SER A 634 6.70 33.60 -20.18
CA SER A 634 7.98 34.16 -19.74
C SER A 634 9.19 33.29 -20.09
N LEU A 635 8.97 31.97 -20.21
CA LEU A 635 10.00 31.00 -20.59
C LEU A 635 10.04 30.73 -22.12
N GLY A 636 9.14 31.34 -22.91
CA GLY A 636 9.06 31.10 -24.35
C GLY A 636 8.58 29.72 -24.76
N ILE A 637 7.77 29.07 -23.91
CA ILE A 637 7.23 27.72 -24.13
C ILE A 637 5.97 27.87 -25.01
N ASP A 638 5.82 26.94 -25.96
CA ASP A 638 4.64 26.89 -26.83
C ASP A 638 3.37 26.62 -26.00
N VAL A 639 2.33 27.41 -26.27
CA VAL A 639 1.03 27.31 -25.61
C VAL A 639 -0.04 27.02 -26.66
N VAL A 640 -0.85 26.00 -26.40
CA VAL A 640 -1.99 25.58 -27.23
C VAL A 640 -3.25 25.54 -26.40
N ASP A 641 -4.40 25.55 -27.03
CA ASP A 641 -5.71 25.48 -26.39
C ASP A 641 -6.26 24.03 -26.33
N GLU A 642 -7.41 23.87 -25.67
CA GLU A 642 -8.11 22.59 -25.60
C GLU A 642 -8.57 22.10 -26.99
N ALA A 643 -8.94 23.03 -27.90
CA ALA A 643 -9.37 22.67 -29.25
C ALA A 643 -8.24 21.98 -30.03
N TRP A 644 -6.99 22.38 -29.83
CA TRP A 644 -5.83 21.69 -30.38
C TRP A 644 -5.74 20.24 -29.88
N LEU A 645 -5.92 20.02 -28.57
CA LEU A 645 -5.90 18.68 -28.00
C LEU A 645 -7.04 17.79 -28.49
N LEU A 646 -8.23 18.37 -28.73
CA LEU A 646 -9.38 17.63 -29.26
C LEU A 646 -9.16 17.16 -30.69
N ASN A 647 -8.41 17.93 -31.49
CA ASN A 647 -8.15 17.66 -32.90
C ASN A 647 -6.95 16.71 -33.14
N LEU A 648 -6.23 16.31 -32.11
CA LEU A 648 -5.22 15.26 -32.14
C LEU A 648 -5.86 13.87 -32.01
#